data_f763c2d7473fc7775e03c5d1dd620211
#
_entry.id   f763c2d7473fc7775e03c5d1dd620211
#
_cell.length_a   1.000
_cell.length_b   1.000
_cell.length_c   1.000
_cell.angle_alpha   90.00
_cell.angle_beta   90.00
_cell.angle_gamma   90.00
#
_symmetry.space_group_name_H-M   'P 1'
#
loop_
_entity.id
_entity.type
_entity.pdbx_description
1 polymer ?
#
loop_
_entity_poly.entity_id
_entity_poly.type
_entity_poly.pdbx_seq_one_letter_code
_entity_poly.pdbx_strand_id
1 'polypeptide(L)'
;MRSKASSRLLATALLVTSLTVVTPLAPVSASTTDAAFNSGTGALNVNYAGYLSKHDIVYNRINTNALHGLTVGNGRTGAMVWGQNGMTMQVSGVDLAQQSAYAAGLLNFTTSPAMDSSFSTFQQRLSLYDGVLTTKYDSNRTVTIMGSPNSEVMGIHVDDTRGGVSSVSVNLNMWDPNSVQNVADVPNLTTWRTVSTFANANAAGFSRGQSDPNNFGYTFAATVEGAGFTTQVVNGTQVRLNITPTSSYTIWFTAASRINSPGLNSVTQAQNQLNSVKSTGYATTLNNYKNWWHNFWARSFVQYSGVSGDADYMENVYYLSTFMIAAGGYGNYPLHFINGVFRATQDQTKWSNGYWYWNQRDVYNSFLASNHVDLLAGFNRLYSRNFNALRAYTQTRYGTDSLWVPETMGWDGNARGTINSDYVNDLYSTGTEAAYNMYLQYRYTNDLTYLRDVAYPYMREALRFYQNRLQLIDGKWQMVSSNSHETYWDVRNAITDLAAVRLLAPLTIQVSTQLGLDNGLRAGWQNLVDNLWPYQVGNGAYLPHDPPVSQTRNNENVALELVWPYDRTGIGYPDYQTAVNTWNVRPHPYGNVWSNDHAHAARLGLGNQTLDGMRTMLQKYQNYPNGMTNNTNGVFEYLGIHLTALNEALMQSYNDKIRVFPAVPSDSSFVGKFTLLAKDGFLVSSEREAGEVKYVGIRSQYGNQARVVNPWGTQQIQVRRTSDNAIITTVSANEVTFATGANTVYVVERTAKPLTNYTATTLTGTPNNGQKSLRNTASILGLNAGGGGGSSVVALRAHANGRYVQAANAGAAPLIASVTAIGPWEEFDMIDLGNGNIALRARVNNMYVCADNAGTNPLIANRTAIGGWETFALIRNSDGSVSLRAQANGRYVVAENAGAAALIANRTAIGPWEKFDLIPR
;
A
#
# COMPACT_ATOMS: atom_id res chain seq x y z
N MET A 1 -17.42 21.59 -82.45
CA MET A 1 -18.21 20.91 -83.54
C MET A 1 -19.44 20.32 -82.98
N ARG A 2 -20.54 20.76 -83.42
CA ARG A 2 -21.89 20.09 -83.64
C ARG A 2 -22.40 19.32 -82.40
N SER A 3 -23.61 19.43 -81.96
CA SER A 3 -24.88 20.16 -82.29
C SER A 3 -26.03 19.31 -81.65
N LYS A 4 -26.96 20.04 -81.02
CA LYS A 4 -28.42 19.89 -81.10
C LYS A 4 -29.02 18.50 -80.80
N ALA A 5 -30.06 18.33 -80.08
CA ALA A 5 -31.30 19.12 -80.09
C ALA A 5 -32.29 18.66 -78.99
N SER A 6 -33.15 19.57 -78.68
CA SER A 6 -34.34 19.54 -77.87
C SER A 6 -35.45 18.61 -78.36
N SER A 7 -36.21 18.09 -77.38
CA SER A 7 -37.70 17.92 -77.60
C SER A 7 -38.44 17.99 -76.24
N ARG A 8 -39.36 18.91 -76.17
CA ARG A 8 -40.41 19.07 -75.17
C ARG A 8 -41.47 18.04 -75.33
N LEU A 9 -41.94 17.46 -74.27
CA LEU A 9 -43.33 16.92 -74.21
C LEU A 9 -43.97 17.34 -72.88
N LEU A 10 -45.11 18.00 -73.05
CA LEU A 10 -46.09 18.28 -71.98
C LEU A 10 -46.70 16.99 -71.50
N ALA A 11 -46.83 16.81 -70.20
CA ALA A 11 -47.77 15.88 -69.65
C ALA A 11 -48.35 16.48 -68.34
N THR A 12 -49.64 16.43 -68.34
CA THR A 12 -50.63 16.97 -67.42
C THR A 12 -50.49 16.48 -66.02
N ALA A 13 -50.57 17.40 -65.07
CA ALA A 13 -50.60 17.08 -63.64
C ALA A 13 -51.91 16.49 -63.18
N LEU A 14 -51.89 15.27 -62.65
CA LEU A 14 -52.96 14.74 -61.80
C LEU A 14 -52.53 14.93 -60.35
N LEU A 15 -53.27 15.77 -59.61
CA LEU A 15 -53.15 15.94 -58.18
C LEU A 15 -53.79 14.70 -57.51
N VAL A 16 -52.94 13.80 -56.95
CA VAL A 16 -53.43 12.77 -56.03
C VAL A 16 -52.96 13.23 -54.59
N THR A 17 -53.91 13.72 -53.81
CA THR A 17 -53.79 13.97 -52.40
C THR A 17 -53.68 12.63 -51.67
N SER A 18 -52.46 12.18 -51.37
CA SER A 18 -52.24 11.10 -50.45
C SER A 18 -52.34 11.61 -48.99
N LEU A 19 -53.36 11.24 -48.24
CA LEU A 19 -53.45 11.33 -46.86
C LEU A 19 -52.29 10.44 -46.25
N THR A 20 -51.20 11.01 -45.83
CA THR A 20 -50.26 10.33 -44.95
C THR A 20 -50.89 10.22 -43.58
N VAL A 21 -51.34 9.03 -43.22
CA VAL A 21 -51.64 8.66 -41.84
C VAL A 21 -50.31 8.64 -41.11
N VAL A 22 -50.04 9.69 -40.31
CA VAL A 22 -48.93 9.68 -39.34
C VAL A 22 -49.34 8.70 -38.24
N THR A 23 -48.85 7.47 -38.33
CA THR A 23 -48.87 6.56 -37.20
C THR A 23 -48.02 7.18 -36.10
N PRO A 24 -48.53 7.37 -34.89
CA PRO A 24 -47.68 7.79 -33.77
C PRO A 24 -46.58 6.73 -33.61
N LEU A 25 -45.32 7.16 -33.71
CA LEU A 25 -44.17 6.31 -33.30
C LEU A 25 -44.47 5.80 -31.88
N ALA A 26 -44.53 4.49 -31.73
CA ALA A 26 -44.61 3.89 -30.42
C ALA A 26 -43.44 4.46 -29.55
N PRO A 27 -43.72 4.80 -28.31
CA PRO A 27 -42.64 5.30 -27.42
C PRO A 27 -41.53 4.24 -27.43
N VAL A 28 -40.35 4.65 -27.85
CA VAL A 28 -39.15 3.81 -27.72
C VAL A 28 -39.05 3.48 -26.24
N SER A 29 -39.32 2.23 -25.91
CA SER A 29 -39.18 1.75 -24.53
C SER A 29 -37.74 2.03 -24.10
N ALA A 30 -37.55 2.87 -23.09
CA ALA A 30 -36.22 3.15 -22.55
C ALA A 30 -35.61 1.84 -22.08
N SER A 31 -34.40 1.54 -22.56
CA SER A 31 -33.68 0.35 -22.09
C SER A 31 -33.31 0.49 -20.61
N THR A 32 -33.70 -0.53 -19.81
CA THR A 32 -33.40 -0.54 -18.38
C THR A 32 -31.96 -0.96 -18.14
N THR A 33 -31.40 -0.53 -16.99
CA THR A 33 -30.06 -0.88 -16.56
C THR A 33 -30.12 -1.75 -15.31
N ASP A 34 -29.45 -2.90 -15.37
CA ASP A 34 -29.24 -3.79 -14.21
C ASP A 34 -27.97 -3.39 -13.45
N ALA A 35 -28.01 -3.44 -12.12
CA ALA A 35 -26.89 -3.06 -11.26
C ALA A 35 -26.81 -3.86 -9.96
N ALA A 36 -25.65 -3.81 -9.34
CA ALA A 36 -25.44 -4.28 -7.97
C ALA A 36 -25.79 -3.20 -6.91
N PHE A 37 -26.25 -2.05 -7.32
CA PHE A 37 -26.53 -0.91 -6.44
C PHE A 37 -27.72 -1.17 -5.51
N ASN A 38 -27.53 -0.90 -4.22
CA ASN A 38 -28.59 -0.99 -3.22
C ASN A 38 -29.23 0.40 -3.00
N SER A 39 -30.49 0.54 -3.42
CA SER A 39 -31.22 1.81 -3.36
C SER A 39 -31.52 2.32 -1.93
N GLY A 40 -31.44 1.45 -0.93
CA GLY A 40 -31.65 1.80 0.47
C GLY A 40 -30.38 2.25 1.19
N THR A 41 -29.24 1.65 0.87
CA THR A 41 -27.96 1.94 1.53
C THR A 41 -27.06 2.88 0.73
N GLY A 42 -27.26 2.97 -0.58
CA GLY A 42 -26.39 3.72 -1.49
C GLY A 42 -25.07 3.02 -1.79
N ALA A 43 -24.84 1.82 -1.24
CA ALA A 43 -23.67 1.00 -1.48
C ALA A 43 -23.92 -0.09 -2.53
N LEU A 44 -22.88 -0.75 -2.99
CA LEU A 44 -23.02 -1.93 -3.83
C LEU A 44 -23.43 -3.16 -3.00
N ASN A 45 -24.15 -4.08 -3.62
CA ASN A 45 -24.52 -5.37 -3.06
C ASN A 45 -23.35 -6.34 -3.23
N VAL A 46 -22.58 -6.57 -2.15
CA VAL A 46 -21.34 -7.34 -2.15
C VAL A 46 -21.41 -8.48 -1.15
N ASN A 47 -21.12 -9.68 -1.61
CA ASN A 47 -20.72 -10.78 -0.74
C ASN A 47 -19.23 -10.62 -0.40
N TYR A 48 -18.93 -9.86 0.64
CA TYR A 48 -17.54 -9.55 1.02
C TYR A 48 -16.71 -10.80 1.31
N ALA A 49 -17.28 -11.80 1.94
CA ALA A 49 -16.58 -13.06 2.20
C ALA A 49 -16.12 -13.73 0.89
N GLY A 50 -17.05 -13.89 -0.04
CA GLY A 50 -16.74 -14.46 -1.37
C GLY A 50 -15.82 -13.54 -2.18
N TYR A 51 -16.05 -12.23 -2.15
CA TYR A 51 -15.24 -11.30 -2.94
C TYR A 51 -13.80 -11.20 -2.46
N LEU A 52 -13.58 -11.02 -1.16
CA LEU A 52 -12.24 -10.86 -0.60
C LEU A 52 -11.43 -12.16 -0.61
N SER A 53 -12.09 -13.31 -0.60
CA SER A 53 -11.39 -14.61 -0.70
C SER A 53 -10.58 -14.77 -1.98
N LYS A 54 -10.93 -14.06 -3.07
CA LYS A 54 -10.12 -14.02 -4.29
C LYS A 54 -8.79 -13.27 -4.10
N HIS A 55 -8.68 -12.45 -3.04
CA HIS A 55 -7.49 -11.65 -2.70
C HIS A 55 -6.63 -12.26 -1.59
N ASP A 56 -7.04 -13.37 -1.00
CA ASP A 56 -6.25 -14.09 0.00
C ASP A 56 -4.85 -14.37 -0.51
N ILE A 57 -3.86 -14.28 0.36
CA ILE A 57 -2.49 -14.67 0.05
C ILE A 57 -2.30 -16.13 0.48
N VAL A 58 -1.91 -16.98 -0.46
CA VAL A 58 -1.84 -18.43 -0.26
C VAL A 58 -0.44 -18.94 -0.58
N TYR A 59 0.18 -19.58 0.41
CA TYR A 59 1.42 -20.33 0.24
C TYR A 59 1.09 -21.81 0.30
N ASN A 60 1.34 -22.52 -0.79
CA ASN A 60 1.16 -23.96 -0.88
C ASN A 60 2.47 -24.73 -0.65
N ARG A 61 3.48 -24.06 -0.11
CA ARG A 61 4.74 -24.63 0.39
C ARG A 61 5.22 -23.88 1.61
N ILE A 62 6.04 -24.53 2.44
CA ILE A 62 6.64 -23.86 3.59
C ILE A 62 7.56 -22.75 3.08
N ASN A 63 7.41 -21.57 3.65
CA ASN A 63 8.33 -20.46 3.47
C ASN A 63 9.28 -20.36 4.66
N THR A 64 10.57 -20.49 4.41
CA THR A 64 11.63 -20.38 5.44
C THR A 64 12.32 -19.03 5.44
N ASN A 65 12.03 -18.16 4.47
CA ASN A 65 12.58 -16.82 4.40
C ASN A 65 11.73 -15.84 5.23
N ALA A 66 12.33 -15.23 6.24
CA ALA A 66 11.65 -14.25 7.09
C ALA A 66 11.07 -13.07 6.30
N LEU A 67 11.77 -12.58 5.26
CA LEU A 67 11.30 -11.47 4.40
C LEU A 67 10.05 -11.82 3.59
N HIS A 68 9.79 -13.10 3.35
CA HIS A 68 8.59 -13.60 2.68
C HIS A 68 7.49 -13.99 3.67
N GLY A 69 7.69 -13.78 4.98
CA GLY A 69 6.72 -14.12 6.02
C GLY A 69 5.35 -13.50 5.75
N LEU A 70 4.27 -14.24 6.03
CA LEU A 70 2.92 -13.68 5.94
C LEU A 70 2.64 -12.77 7.13
N THR A 71 1.93 -11.69 6.84
CA THR A 71 1.58 -10.66 7.82
C THR A 71 0.25 -11.00 8.51
N VAL A 72 0.14 -10.69 9.79
CA VAL A 72 -1.10 -10.76 10.56
C VAL A 72 -1.08 -9.69 11.65
N GLY A 73 -2.23 -9.09 11.95
CA GLY A 73 -2.28 -8.06 12.99
C GLY A 73 -3.70 -7.67 13.37
N ASN A 74 -3.85 -6.95 14.49
CA ASN A 74 -5.13 -6.65 15.12
C ASN A 74 -5.41 -5.14 15.26
N GLY A 75 -4.68 -4.32 14.49
CA GLY A 75 -4.73 -2.87 14.57
C GLY A 75 -3.68 -2.25 15.49
N ARG A 76 -3.10 -2.98 16.44
CA ARG A 76 -2.07 -2.51 17.36
C ARG A 76 -0.81 -3.36 17.37
N THR A 77 -0.96 -4.66 17.37
CA THR A 77 0.13 -5.65 17.33
C THR A 77 0.07 -6.39 16.02
N GLY A 78 1.22 -6.54 15.38
CA GLY A 78 1.37 -7.32 14.16
C GLY A 78 2.53 -8.28 14.25
N ALA A 79 2.52 -9.27 13.37
CA ALA A 79 3.59 -10.24 13.26
C ALA A 79 3.84 -10.63 11.81
N MET A 80 5.09 -10.94 11.50
CA MET A 80 5.48 -11.69 10.31
C MET A 80 5.73 -13.13 10.70
N VAL A 81 5.21 -14.07 9.90
CA VAL A 81 5.17 -15.49 10.22
C VAL A 81 5.84 -16.30 9.13
N TRP A 82 6.82 -17.13 9.47
CA TRP A 82 7.51 -18.03 8.55
C TRP A 82 7.84 -19.37 9.19
N GLY A 83 8.17 -20.38 8.37
CA GLY A 83 8.52 -21.72 8.80
C GLY A 83 10.03 -21.90 8.94
N GLN A 84 10.57 -21.71 10.15
CA GLN A 84 11.97 -21.97 10.47
C GLN A 84 12.03 -22.62 11.85
N ASN A 85 12.60 -23.83 11.92
CA ASN A 85 12.65 -24.63 13.14
C ASN A 85 11.26 -24.76 13.80
N GLY A 86 10.27 -25.19 13.03
CA GLY A 86 8.86 -25.11 13.36
C GLY A 86 8.24 -23.84 12.81
N MET A 87 7.56 -23.05 13.64
CA MET A 87 7.00 -21.75 13.26
C MET A 87 7.70 -20.63 14.01
N THR A 88 8.18 -19.64 13.27
CA THR A 88 8.78 -18.44 13.80
C THR A 88 7.91 -17.22 13.48
N MET A 89 7.76 -16.34 14.45
CA MET A 89 7.08 -15.06 14.31
C MET A 89 7.96 -13.95 14.85
N GLN A 90 8.10 -12.86 14.11
CA GLN A 90 8.56 -11.61 14.68
C GLN A 90 7.35 -10.75 15.01
N VAL A 91 7.21 -10.43 16.29
CA VAL A 91 6.10 -9.65 16.83
C VAL A 91 6.55 -8.20 17.01
N SER A 92 5.68 -7.26 16.64
CA SER A 92 5.88 -5.83 16.83
C SER A 92 4.58 -5.16 17.24
N GLY A 93 4.67 -4.06 17.97
CA GLY A 93 3.52 -3.23 18.32
C GLY A 93 3.72 -1.79 17.82
N VAL A 94 2.66 -1.15 17.37
CA VAL A 94 2.73 0.23 16.87
C VAL A 94 3.12 1.23 17.97
N ASP A 95 2.73 0.97 19.19
CA ASP A 95 3.02 1.82 20.37
C ASP A 95 4.32 1.45 21.12
N LEU A 96 5.18 0.60 20.53
CA LEU A 96 6.52 0.29 21.06
C LEU A 96 7.58 1.29 20.57
N ALA A 97 7.17 2.24 19.76
CA ALA A 97 8.04 3.29 19.25
C ALA A 97 8.17 4.42 20.25
N GLN A 98 9.41 4.78 20.58
CA GLN A 98 9.74 6.02 21.25
C GLN A 98 10.37 6.99 20.25
N GLN A 99 11.67 7.00 20.20
CA GLN A 99 12.47 7.69 19.20
C GLN A 99 13.03 6.70 18.18
N SER A 100 12.77 5.42 18.39
CA SER A 100 13.09 4.33 17.48
C SER A 100 11.99 3.28 17.57
N ALA A 101 11.54 2.79 16.42
CA ALA A 101 10.56 1.74 16.35
C ALA A 101 11.24 0.39 16.57
N TYR A 102 10.83 -0.34 17.62
CA TYR A 102 11.40 -1.63 18.01
C TYR A 102 10.45 -2.78 17.70
N ALA A 103 11.01 -3.95 17.41
CA ALA A 103 10.28 -5.21 17.51
C ALA A 103 10.09 -5.60 18.97
N ALA A 104 8.95 -6.23 19.30
CA ALA A 104 8.74 -6.77 20.64
C ALA A 104 9.66 -7.95 20.91
N GLY A 105 9.85 -8.83 19.94
CA GLY A 105 10.70 -10.00 20.00
C GLY A 105 10.31 -11.09 19.02
N LEU A 106 11.04 -12.19 19.07
CA LEU A 106 10.75 -13.41 18.29
C LEU A 106 10.01 -14.42 19.16
N LEU A 107 8.97 -15.02 18.58
CA LEU A 107 8.29 -16.18 19.13
C LEU A 107 8.60 -17.38 18.24
N ASN A 108 9.18 -18.45 18.84
CA ASN A 108 9.39 -19.72 18.17
C ASN A 108 8.48 -20.78 18.81
N PHE A 109 7.67 -21.41 17.98
CA PHE A 109 6.79 -22.52 18.35
C PHE A 109 7.32 -23.81 17.75
N THR A 110 7.58 -24.80 18.58
CA THR A 110 8.15 -26.10 18.17
C THR A 110 7.45 -27.26 18.84
N THR A 111 7.39 -28.38 18.13
CA THR A 111 6.87 -29.66 18.64
C THR A 111 7.85 -30.81 18.35
N SER A 112 7.74 -31.91 19.09
CA SER A 112 8.46 -33.15 18.77
C SER A 112 7.45 -34.28 18.64
N PRO A 113 7.33 -34.96 17.49
CA PRO A 113 7.95 -34.65 16.20
C PRO A 113 7.55 -33.24 15.71
N ALA A 114 8.42 -32.63 14.88
CA ALA A 114 8.20 -31.28 14.38
C ALA A 114 6.86 -31.13 13.65
N MET A 115 6.20 -29.96 13.79
CA MET A 115 4.91 -29.69 13.15
C MET A 115 5.00 -29.79 11.62
N ASP A 116 6.15 -29.43 11.07
CA ASP A 116 6.47 -29.41 9.63
C ASP A 116 7.15 -30.71 9.15
N SER A 117 7.13 -31.79 9.95
CA SER A 117 7.65 -33.08 9.54
C SER A 117 6.58 -33.96 8.89
N SER A 118 6.93 -34.64 7.82
CA SER A 118 6.17 -35.72 7.16
C SER A 118 4.68 -35.40 6.93
N PHE A 119 4.38 -34.26 6.35
CA PHE A 119 3.01 -33.86 5.98
C PHE A 119 2.67 -34.29 4.53
N SER A 120 1.39 -34.55 4.28
CA SER A 120 0.88 -34.92 2.95
C SER A 120 0.49 -33.73 2.08
N THR A 121 0.05 -32.66 2.72
CA THR A 121 -0.39 -31.42 2.07
C THR A 121 0.08 -30.24 2.92
N PHE A 122 0.29 -29.10 2.28
CA PHE A 122 0.60 -27.88 2.99
C PHE A 122 -0.16 -26.72 2.37
N GLN A 123 -0.80 -25.92 3.20
CA GLN A 123 -1.32 -24.62 2.81
C GLN A 123 -1.22 -23.66 3.99
N GLN A 124 -0.64 -22.49 3.74
CA GLN A 124 -0.72 -21.35 4.63
C GLN A 124 -1.51 -20.24 3.92
N ARG A 125 -2.61 -19.81 4.52
CA ARG A 125 -3.55 -18.84 3.96
C ARG A 125 -3.74 -17.67 4.90
N LEU A 126 -3.47 -16.47 4.40
CA LEU A 126 -3.93 -15.22 5.00
C LEU A 126 -5.30 -14.90 4.39
N SER A 127 -6.35 -15.08 5.18
CA SER A 127 -7.71 -14.63 4.83
C SER A 127 -7.81 -13.13 5.10
N LEU A 128 -7.93 -12.32 4.05
CA LEU A 128 -8.08 -10.87 4.23
C LEU A 128 -9.42 -10.51 4.87
N TYR A 129 -10.49 -11.25 4.53
CA TYR A 129 -11.82 -10.98 5.08
C TYR A 129 -11.90 -11.21 6.59
N ASP A 130 -11.36 -12.33 7.05
CA ASP A 130 -11.34 -12.71 8.46
C ASP A 130 -10.18 -12.10 9.26
N GLY A 131 -9.15 -11.60 8.57
CA GLY A 131 -7.89 -11.16 9.18
C GLY A 131 -7.02 -12.29 9.73
N VAL A 132 -7.36 -13.54 9.46
CA VAL A 132 -6.80 -14.75 10.09
C VAL A 132 -5.73 -15.37 9.20
N LEU A 133 -4.62 -15.78 9.81
CA LEU A 133 -3.60 -16.60 9.16
C LEU A 133 -3.74 -18.04 9.61
N THR A 134 -4.07 -18.95 8.69
CA THR A 134 -4.24 -20.38 8.95
C THR A 134 -3.15 -21.17 8.22
N THR A 135 -2.44 -22.03 8.94
CA THR A 135 -1.47 -22.98 8.38
C THR A 135 -1.99 -24.39 8.59
N LYS A 136 -2.19 -25.12 7.49
CA LYS A 136 -2.58 -26.53 7.49
C LYS A 136 -1.43 -27.36 6.93
N TYR A 137 -0.92 -28.31 7.70
CA TYR A 137 0.11 -29.24 7.25
C TYR A 137 -0.50 -30.53 6.68
N ASP A 138 -1.70 -30.90 7.16
CA ASP A 138 -2.56 -31.99 6.68
C ASP A 138 -3.92 -31.91 7.36
N SER A 139 -4.71 -33.00 7.37
CA SER A 139 -6.00 -33.08 8.07
C SER A 139 -5.88 -33.05 9.61
N ASN A 140 -4.70 -33.35 10.17
CA ASN A 140 -4.45 -33.54 11.58
C ASN A 140 -3.74 -32.38 12.27
N ARG A 141 -3.24 -31.42 11.50
CA ARG A 141 -2.41 -30.30 12.01
C ARG A 141 -2.85 -28.98 11.43
N THR A 142 -3.45 -28.16 12.25
CA THR A 142 -3.84 -26.80 11.90
C THR A 142 -3.32 -25.81 12.94
N VAL A 143 -2.75 -24.70 12.48
CA VAL A 143 -2.37 -23.57 13.31
C VAL A 143 -3.10 -22.34 12.81
N THR A 144 -3.84 -21.68 13.71
CA THR A 144 -4.61 -20.47 13.41
C THR A 144 -4.04 -19.31 14.22
N ILE A 145 -3.64 -18.23 13.54
CA ILE A 145 -3.14 -17.01 14.18
C ILE A 145 -4.16 -15.90 13.98
N MET A 146 -4.50 -15.22 15.06
CA MET A 146 -5.50 -14.15 15.10
C MET A 146 -5.17 -13.18 16.23
N GLY A 147 -5.92 -12.10 16.34
CA GLY A 147 -5.76 -11.11 17.40
C GLY A 147 -7.00 -10.89 18.25
N SER A 148 -6.86 -10.16 19.34
CA SER A 148 -7.96 -9.58 20.08
C SER A 148 -8.16 -8.13 19.61
N PRO A 149 -9.34 -7.74 19.11
CA PRO A 149 -9.54 -6.39 18.56
C PRO A 149 -9.32 -5.33 19.64
N ASN A 150 -8.74 -4.20 19.25
CA ASN A 150 -8.48 -3.05 20.12
C ASN A 150 -7.62 -3.35 21.36
N SER A 151 -6.83 -4.42 21.33
CA SER A 151 -5.89 -4.80 22.39
C SER A 151 -4.50 -5.05 21.79
N GLU A 152 -3.52 -5.29 22.65
CA GLU A 152 -2.16 -5.66 22.23
C GLU A 152 -1.97 -7.18 22.17
N VAL A 153 -3.06 -7.96 22.42
CA VAL A 153 -3.00 -9.42 22.52
C VAL A 153 -3.24 -10.08 21.17
N MET A 154 -2.42 -11.07 20.86
CA MET A 154 -2.60 -12.01 19.74
C MET A 154 -2.60 -13.46 20.26
N GLY A 155 -3.11 -14.38 19.44
CA GLY A 155 -3.21 -15.78 19.77
C GLY A 155 -2.77 -16.70 18.64
N ILE A 156 -2.19 -17.84 19.02
CA ILE A 156 -1.87 -18.99 18.18
C ILE A 156 -2.71 -20.14 18.69
N HIS A 157 -3.73 -20.53 17.96
CA HIS A 157 -4.50 -21.72 18.27
C HIS A 157 -3.97 -22.91 17.49
N VAL A 158 -3.77 -24.02 18.16
CA VAL A 158 -3.17 -25.23 17.60
C VAL A 158 -4.16 -26.38 17.77
N ASP A 159 -4.50 -27.01 16.65
CA ASP A 159 -5.15 -28.31 16.60
C ASP A 159 -4.14 -29.32 16.05
N ASP A 160 -3.66 -30.24 16.90
CA ASP A 160 -2.71 -31.30 16.55
C ASP A 160 -3.20 -32.65 17.11
N THR A 161 -3.82 -33.42 16.26
CA THR A 161 -4.40 -34.74 16.60
C THR A 161 -3.45 -35.88 16.30
N ARG A 162 -2.17 -35.64 16.01
CA ARG A 162 -1.17 -36.67 15.81
C ARG A 162 -0.95 -37.47 17.11
N GLY A 163 -0.81 -38.78 17.00
CA GLY A 163 -0.26 -39.56 18.09
C GLY A 163 1.23 -39.32 18.31
N GLY A 164 1.69 -39.47 19.54
CA GLY A 164 3.12 -39.51 19.86
C GLY A 164 3.83 -38.15 19.92
N VAL A 165 3.08 -37.06 20.05
CA VAL A 165 3.67 -35.75 20.35
C VAL A 165 4.25 -35.79 21.76
N SER A 166 5.56 -35.69 21.89
CA SER A 166 6.28 -35.87 23.16
C SER A 166 6.68 -34.55 23.82
N SER A 167 6.77 -33.47 23.06
CA SER A 167 7.04 -32.15 23.60
C SER A 167 6.45 -31.02 22.75
N VAL A 168 6.06 -29.96 23.41
CA VAL A 168 5.59 -28.71 22.81
C VAL A 168 6.25 -27.57 23.55
N SER A 169 6.88 -26.64 22.82
CA SER A 169 7.53 -25.49 23.46
C SER A 169 7.34 -24.19 22.69
N VAL A 170 7.25 -23.12 23.45
CA VAL A 170 7.24 -21.74 22.95
C VAL A 170 8.42 -21.01 23.55
N ASN A 171 9.29 -20.48 22.73
CA ASN A 171 10.39 -19.63 23.17
C ASN A 171 10.08 -18.19 22.78
N LEU A 172 10.18 -17.28 23.73
CA LEU A 172 10.19 -15.85 23.48
C LEU A 172 11.64 -15.39 23.57
N ASN A 173 12.12 -14.82 22.48
CA ASN A 173 13.51 -14.39 22.34
C ASN A 173 13.54 -12.89 22.04
N MET A 174 14.41 -12.17 22.72
CA MET A 174 14.75 -10.82 22.34
C MET A 174 15.84 -10.85 21.28
N TRP A 175 15.81 -9.92 20.34
CA TRP A 175 16.99 -9.59 19.56
C TRP A 175 18.14 -9.16 20.49
N ASP A 176 19.38 -9.20 20.02
CA ASP A 176 20.52 -8.75 20.80
C ASP A 176 20.26 -7.31 21.31
N PRO A 177 20.12 -7.08 22.62
CA PRO A 177 19.83 -5.75 23.14
C PRO A 177 20.91 -4.71 22.76
N ASN A 178 22.13 -5.17 22.43
CA ASN A 178 23.23 -4.33 22.00
C ASN A 178 23.16 -3.99 20.48
N SER A 179 22.32 -4.68 19.72
CA SER A 179 22.08 -4.36 18.29
C SER A 179 21.33 -3.05 18.07
N VAL A 180 20.77 -2.47 19.12
CA VAL A 180 20.16 -1.14 19.07
C VAL A 180 21.22 -0.12 18.71
N GLN A 181 21.12 0.41 17.49
CA GLN A 181 22.07 1.40 17.00
C GLN A 181 22.01 2.68 17.81
N ASN A 182 23.18 3.29 18.07
CA ASN A 182 23.26 4.64 18.57
C ASN A 182 22.66 5.58 17.52
N VAL A 183 21.43 6.01 17.75
CA VAL A 183 20.84 7.13 17.02
C VAL A 183 21.13 8.34 17.88
N ALA A 184 21.75 9.37 17.32
CA ALA A 184 22.30 10.53 18.05
C ALA A 184 21.29 11.19 19.01
N ASP A 185 20.01 10.95 18.83
CA ASP A 185 18.91 11.61 19.54
C ASP A 185 18.09 10.67 20.41
N VAL A 186 18.50 9.43 20.62
CA VAL A 186 17.83 8.53 21.56
C VAL A 186 18.45 8.69 22.94
N PRO A 187 17.90 9.54 23.82
CA PRO A 187 18.39 9.62 25.20
C PRO A 187 18.13 8.28 25.89
N ASN A 188 19.07 7.87 26.75
CA ASN A 188 18.94 6.68 27.61
C ASN A 188 18.86 5.32 26.88
N LEU A 189 19.67 5.11 25.83
CA LEU A 189 19.87 3.78 25.23
C LEU A 189 20.17 2.69 26.26
N THR A 190 20.84 3.02 27.36
CA THR A 190 21.10 2.10 28.47
C THR A 190 19.80 1.50 29.01
N THR A 191 18.75 2.31 29.21
CA THR A 191 17.44 1.85 29.67
C THR A 191 16.81 0.86 28.68
N TRP A 192 16.97 1.10 27.39
CA TRP A 192 16.44 0.25 26.33
C TRP A 192 17.27 -1.02 26.09
N ARG A 193 18.53 -1.02 26.47
CA ARG A 193 19.40 -2.20 26.47
C ARG A 193 19.20 -3.08 27.70
N THR A 194 18.60 -2.55 28.77
CA THR A 194 18.32 -3.32 29.99
C THR A 194 17.05 -4.14 29.80
N VAL A 195 17.21 -5.45 29.95
CA VAL A 195 16.15 -6.43 29.84
C VAL A 195 15.93 -7.11 31.19
N SER A 196 14.68 -7.33 31.55
CA SER A 196 14.32 -8.14 32.72
C SER A 196 13.42 -9.30 32.26
N THR A 197 13.82 -10.52 32.59
CA THR A 197 13.05 -11.73 32.31
C THR A 197 12.24 -12.16 33.52
N PHE A 198 11.11 -12.79 33.30
CA PHE A 198 10.31 -13.43 34.36
C PHE A 198 9.68 -14.73 33.87
N ALA A 199 9.46 -15.65 34.82
CA ALA A 199 8.71 -16.89 34.61
C ALA A 199 7.98 -17.22 35.89
N ASN A 200 6.67 -17.42 35.81
CA ASN A 200 5.81 -17.81 36.94
C ASN A 200 4.72 -18.77 36.48
N ALA A 201 3.85 -19.23 37.36
CA ALA A 201 2.83 -20.21 37.06
C ALA A 201 1.81 -19.75 35.99
N ASN A 202 1.70 -18.45 35.76
CA ASN A 202 0.68 -17.87 34.86
C ASN A 202 1.21 -17.42 33.51
N ALA A 203 2.51 -17.00 33.44
CA ALA A 203 3.10 -16.48 32.22
C ALA A 203 4.63 -16.46 32.28
N ALA A 204 5.26 -16.39 31.12
CA ALA A 204 6.68 -16.04 31.00
C ALA A 204 6.87 -14.92 29.99
N GLY A 205 7.86 -14.09 30.18
CA GLY A 205 8.15 -12.98 29.32
C GLY A 205 9.41 -12.22 29.71
N PHE A 206 9.64 -11.14 28.99
CA PHE A 206 10.67 -10.16 29.29
C PHE A 206 10.14 -8.74 29.12
N SER A 207 10.74 -7.82 29.81
CA SER A 207 10.39 -6.41 29.73
C SER A 207 11.62 -5.59 29.37
N ARG A 208 11.38 -4.45 28.73
CA ARG A 208 12.37 -3.49 28.25
C ARG A 208 11.89 -2.07 28.51
N GLY A 209 12.81 -1.15 28.76
CA GLY A 209 12.47 0.27 28.92
C GLY A 209 11.57 0.59 30.14
N GLN A 210 11.62 -0.22 31.22
CA GLN A 210 10.70 -0.04 32.36
C GLN A 210 10.94 1.26 33.14
N SER A 211 12.15 1.79 33.10
CA SER A 211 12.51 3.09 33.71
C SER A 211 12.45 4.27 32.74
N ASP A 212 11.91 4.08 31.53
CA ASP A 212 11.75 5.19 30.60
C ASP A 212 10.80 6.25 31.16
N PRO A 213 11.25 7.52 31.26
CA PRO A 213 10.46 8.58 31.89
C PRO A 213 9.20 8.95 31.09
N ASN A 214 9.16 8.63 29.79
CA ASN A 214 8.06 8.93 28.88
C ASN A 214 7.07 7.76 28.74
N ASN A 215 7.22 6.70 29.52
CA ASN A 215 6.35 5.52 29.53
C ASN A 215 6.38 4.67 28.25
N PHE A 216 7.46 4.65 27.50
CA PHE A 216 7.57 3.82 26.29
C PHE A 216 8.02 2.37 26.52
N GLY A 217 8.31 2.00 27.73
CA GLY A 217 8.68 0.61 28.05
C GLY A 217 7.56 -0.37 27.67
N TYR A 218 7.93 -1.60 27.41
CA TYR A 218 6.99 -2.66 27.07
C TYR A 218 7.36 -3.99 27.73
N THR A 219 6.39 -4.93 27.72
CA THR A 219 6.60 -6.32 28.11
C THR A 219 6.09 -7.23 27.00
N PHE A 220 6.95 -8.10 26.51
CA PHE A 220 6.56 -9.20 25.63
C PHE A 220 6.43 -10.46 26.46
N ALA A 221 5.22 -11.02 26.53
CA ALA A 221 4.90 -12.16 27.39
C ALA A 221 3.89 -13.09 26.74
N ALA A 222 3.88 -14.36 27.18
CA ALA A 222 2.94 -15.38 26.72
C ALA A 222 2.41 -16.23 27.86
N THR A 223 1.22 -16.81 27.62
CA THR A 223 0.53 -17.80 28.46
C THR A 223 -0.16 -18.86 27.61
N VAL A 224 -0.73 -19.86 28.22
CA VAL A 224 -1.44 -20.96 27.52
C VAL A 224 -2.84 -21.14 28.07
N GLU A 225 -3.79 -21.40 27.19
CA GLU A 225 -5.18 -21.81 27.48
C GLU A 225 -5.42 -23.20 26.90
N GLY A 226 -6.17 -24.04 27.61
CA GLY A 226 -6.57 -25.39 27.16
C GLY A 226 -5.54 -26.49 27.40
N ALA A 227 -4.35 -26.16 27.92
CA ALA A 227 -3.32 -27.15 28.28
C ALA A 227 -2.59 -26.77 29.58
N GLY A 228 -2.03 -27.74 30.27
CA GLY A 228 -1.06 -27.53 31.32
C GLY A 228 0.27 -27.01 30.76
N PHE A 229 0.97 -26.20 31.50
CA PHE A 229 2.31 -25.70 31.07
C PHE A 229 3.20 -25.34 32.25
N THR A 230 4.49 -25.33 31.99
CA THR A 230 5.51 -24.81 32.92
C THR A 230 6.30 -23.69 32.23
N THR A 231 6.85 -22.80 33.00
CA THR A 231 7.61 -21.66 32.52
C THR A 231 9.06 -21.71 32.99
N GLN A 232 9.98 -21.17 32.23
CA GLN A 232 11.40 -21.13 32.54
C GLN A 232 12.05 -19.86 32.02
N VAL A 233 12.89 -19.23 32.85
CA VAL A 233 13.90 -18.28 32.35
C VAL A 233 15.07 -19.11 31.83
N VAL A 234 15.32 -19.03 30.52
CA VAL A 234 16.42 -19.76 29.88
C VAL A 234 17.73 -18.97 30.06
N ASN A 235 17.66 -17.66 29.82
CA ASN A 235 18.77 -16.70 30.04
C ASN A 235 18.23 -15.27 30.13
N GLY A 236 19.10 -14.27 30.14
CA GLY A 236 18.75 -12.85 30.27
C GLY A 236 17.91 -12.27 29.11
N THR A 237 17.78 -12.98 27.98
CA THR A 237 17.06 -12.54 26.78
C THR A 237 16.09 -13.58 26.24
N GLN A 238 15.93 -14.70 26.94
CA GLN A 238 15.07 -15.80 26.49
C GLN A 238 14.28 -16.39 27.64
N VAL A 239 12.99 -16.60 27.43
CA VAL A 239 12.10 -17.39 28.28
C VAL A 239 11.41 -18.48 27.48
N ARG A 240 10.96 -19.54 28.16
CA ARG A 240 10.31 -20.69 27.56
C ARG A 240 9.05 -21.08 28.31
N LEU A 241 8.04 -21.46 27.54
CA LEU A 241 6.87 -22.19 28.03
C LEU A 241 6.94 -23.63 27.50
N ASN A 242 6.95 -24.62 28.39
CA ASN A 242 6.83 -26.03 28.02
C ASN A 242 5.38 -26.45 28.25
N ILE A 243 4.70 -26.82 27.17
CA ILE A 243 3.26 -27.12 27.16
C ILE A 243 3.07 -28.64 27.26
N THR A 244 2.20 -29.10 28.15
CA THR A 244 1.81 -30.49 28.19
C THR A 244 1.09 -30.86 26.90
N PRO A 245 1.60 -31.82 26.10
CA PRO A 245 0.98 -32.19 24.84
C PRO A 245 -0.50 -32.52 24.97
N THR A 246 -1.32 -31.85 24.17
CA THR A 246 -2.75 -32.09 24.03
C THR A 246 -3.16 -31.75 22.59
N SER A 247 -4.33 -32.23 22.17
CA SER A 247 -4.79 -32.10 20.78
C SER A 247 -5.24 -30.69 20.39
N SER A 248 -5.60 -29.84 21.37
CA SER A 248 -6.08 -28.50 21.10
C SER A 248 -5.75 -27.54 22.24
N TYR A 249 -5.14 -26.40 21.93
CA TYR A 249 -4.77 -25.38 22.91
C TYR A 249 -4.51 -24.05 22.22
N THR A 250 -4.47 -22.96 23.02
CA THR A 250 -4.15 -21.61 22.51
C THR A 250 -2.98 -21.01 23.27
N ILE A 251 -1.99 -20.50 22.54
CA ILE A 251 -0.89 -19.69 23.08
C ILE A 251 -1.32 -18.24 22.91
N TRP A 252 -1.54 -17.52 24.00
CA TRP A 252 -1.78 -16.09 24.00
C TRP A 252 -0.49 -15.35 24.26
N PHE A 253 -0.22 -14.29 23.50
CA PHE A 253 0.92 -13.44 23.71
C PHE A 253 0.56 -11.96 23.54
N THR A 254 1.33 -11.09 24.17
CA THR A 254 1.12 -9.64 24.13
C THR A 254 2.43 -8.89 24.10
N ALA A 255 2.44 -7.75 23.41
CA ALA A 255 3.50 -6.76 23.45
C ALA A 255 3.00 -5.52 24.21
N ALA A 256 2.71 -5.68 25.51
CA ALA A 256 2.05 -4.67 26.34
C ALA A 256 2.92 -3.42 26.51
N SER A 257 2.47 -2.30 25.96
CA SER A 257 3.15 -1.00 26.03
C SER A 257 2.69 -0.17 27.21
N ARG A 258 3.61 0.39 27.99
CA ARG A 258 3.32 1.28 29.12
C ARG A 258 2.52 2.52 28.72
N ILE A 259 2.65 2.98 27.46
CA ILE A 259 1.94 4.16 26.99
C ILE A 259 0.42 3.94 26.93
N ASN A 260 -0.02 2.69 26.75
CA ASN A 260 -1.43 2.34 26.73
C ASN A 260 -2.06 2.20 28.14
N SER A 261 -1.24 2.20 29.18
CA SER A 261 -1.66 2.13 30.58
C SER A 261 -0.70 2.95 31.47
N PRO A 262 -0.69 4.28 31.35
CA PRO A 262 0.19 5.12 32.13
C PRO A 262 0.04 4.86 33.63
N GLY A 263 1.17 4.71 34.36
CA GLY A 263 1.20 4.44 35.79
C GLY A 263 1.20 2.96 36.17
N LEU A 264 0.95 2.03 35.23
CA LEU A 264 1.11 0.61 35.47
C LEU A 264 2.50 0.12 35.04
N ASN A 265 3.04 -0.84 35.78
CA ASN A 265 4.17 -1.61 35.30
C ASN A 265 3.73 -2.46 34.11
N SER A 266 4.50 -2.48 33.02
CA SER A 266 4.11 -3.21 31.81
C SER A 266 4.04 -4.74 32.00
N VAL A 267 4.75 -5.32 32.99
CA VAL A 267 4.61 -6.73 33.34
C VAL A 267 3.21 -7.00 33.90
N THR A 268 2.75 -6.16 34.84
CA THR A 268 1.39 -6.26 35.37
C THR A 268 0.33 -6.07 34.28
N GLN A 269 0.56 -5.10 33.39
CA GLN A 269 -0.34 -4.87 32.25
C GLN A 269 -0.40 -6.10 31.33
N ALA A 270 0.75 -6.68 30.97
CA ALA A 270 0.80 -7.89 30.16
C ALA A 270 0.04 -9.04 30.81
N GLN A 271 0.24 -9.27 32.10
CA GLN A 271 -0.46 -10.32 32.86
C GLN A 271 -1.97 -10.08 32.88
N ASN A 272 -2.42 -8.84 33.11
CA ASN A 272 -3.84 -8.48 33.08
C ASN A 272 -4.45 -8.73 31.72
N GLN A 273 -3.80 -8.33 30.64
CA GLN A 273 -4.26 -8.57 29.27
C GLN A 273 -4.36 -10.07 28.95
N LEU A 274 -3.34 -10.85 29.30
CA LEU A 274 -3.31 -12.30 29.10
C LEU A 274 -4.40 -13.02 29.90
N ASN A 275 -4.62 -12.61 31.16
CA ASN A 275 -5.70 -13.16 31.99
C ASN A 275 -7.08 -12.82 31.42
N SER A 276 -7.27 -11.59 30.95
CA SER A 276 -8.52 -11.13 30.35
C SER A 276 -8.90 -11.93 29.10
N VAL A 277 -7.95 -12.15 28.19
CA VAL A 277 -8.22 -12.90 26.96
C VAL A 277 -8.48 -14.38 27.24
N LYS A 278 -7.77 -14.98 28.22
CA LYS A 278 -8.05 -16.36 28.65
C LYS A 278 -9.47 -16.50 29.24
N SER A 279 -9.92 -15.49 30.01
CA SER A 279 -11.30 -15.49 30.54
C SER A 279 -12.35 -15.35 29.46
N THR A 280 -12.04 -14.63 28.37
CA THR A 280 -12.89 -14.49 27.17
C THR A 280 -12.94 -15.79 26.38
N GLY A 281 -11.82 -16.50 26.29
CA GLY A 281 -11.66 -17.77 25.59
C GLY A 281 -11.46 -17.61 24.07
N TYR A 282 -10.84 -18.62 23.48
CA TYR A 282 -10.46 -18.65 22.06
C TYR A 282 -11.63 -18.37 21.10
N ALA A 283 -12.72 -19.16 21.24
CA ALA A 283 -13.83 -19.10 20.28
C ALA A 283 -14.49 -17.71 20.24
N THR A 284 -14.70 -17.10 21.42
CA THR A 284 -15.29 -15.76 21.52
C THR A 284 -14.34 -14.70 20.96
N THR A 285 -13.05 -14.79 21.29
CA THR A 285 -12.04 -13.86 20.79
C THR A 285 -11.92 -13.93 19.27
N LEU A 286 -11.89 -15.13 18.69
CA LEU A 286 -11.84 -15.32 17.23
C LEU A 286 -13.07 -14.71 16.54
N ASN A 287 -14.27 -14.94 17.07
CA ASN A 287 -15.49 -14.36 16.52
C ASN A 287 -15.48 -12.83 16.59
N ASN A 288 -15.06 -12.25 17.71
CA ASN A 288 -14.94 -10.80 17.87
C ASN A 288 -13.91 -10.23 16.87
N TYR A 289 -12.80 -10.92 16.67
CA TYR A 289 -11.74 -10.52 15.76
C TYR A 289 -12.22 -10.54 14.30
N LYS A 290 -12.88 -11.62 13.86
CA LYS A 290 -13.48 -11.69 12.53
C LYS A 290 -14.53 -10.61 12.32
N ASN A 291 -15.41 -10.40 13.27
CA ASN A 291 -16.44 -9.36 13.18
C ASN A 291 -15.85 -7.96 13.07
N TRP A 292 -14.73 -7.68 13.73
CA TRP A 292 -14.03 -6.41 13.59
C TRP A 292 -13.53 -6.20 12.14
N TRP A 293 -12.91 -7.21 11.51
CA TRP A 293 -12.48 -7.15 10.11
C TRP A 293 -13.66 -7.08 9.13
N HIS A 294 -14.74 -7.84 9.38
CA HIS A 294 -15.95 -7.80 8.55
C HIS A 294 -16.56 -6.39 8.53
N ASN A 295 -16.66 -5.74 9.70
CA ASN A 295 -17.14 -4.37 9.82
C ASN A 295 -16.18 -3.35 9.15
N PHE A 296 -14.88 -3.62 9.22
CA PHE A 296 -13.89 -2.81 8.52
C PHE A 296 -14.11 -2.85 7.00
N TRP A 297 -14.20 -4.03 6.43
CA TRP A 297 -14.36 -4.19 4.99
C TRP A 297 -15.72 -3.70 4.45
N ALA A 298 -16.76 -3.75 5.24
CA ALA A 298 -18.10 -3.31 4.83
C ALA A 298 -18.22 -1.79 4.59
N ARG A 299 -17.20 -0.99 4.90
CA ARG A 299 -17.24 0.47 4.78
C ARG A 299 -17.05 0.98 3.34
N SER A 300 -16.34 0.23 2.52
CA SER A 300 -16.05 0.60 1.12
C SER A 300 -15.88 -0.65 0.25
N PHE A 301 -15.85 -0.43 -1.04
CA PHE A 301 -15.64 -1.49 -2.01
C PHE A 301 -14.93 -0.96 -3.25
N VAL A 302 -14.02 -1.75 -3.79
CA VAL A 302 -13.31 -1.47 -5.03
C VAL A 302 -13.23 -2.74 -5.88
N GLN A 303 -13.61 -2.63 -7.14
CA GLN A 303 -13.27 -3.57 -8.20
C GLN A 303 -12.53 -2.81 -9.30
N TYR A 304 -11.34 -3.30 -9.62
CA TYR A 304 -10.47 -2.76 -10.66
C TYR A 304 -9.89 -3.96 -11.40
N SER A 305 -10.56 -4.40 -12.47
CA SER A 305 -10.29 -5.70 -13.07
C SER A 305 -10.25 -5.66 -14.59
N GLY A 306 -9.73 -6.74 -15.21
CA GLY A 306 -9.55 -6.84 -16.66
C GLY A 306 -8.14 -6.45 -17.12
N VAL A 307 -8.04 -5.94 -18.37
CA VAL A 307 -6.78 -5.55 -19.01
C VAL A 307 -5.76 -6.70 -18.98
N SER A 308 -6.22 -7.88 -19.40
CA SER A 308 -5.42 -9.12 -19.40
C SER A 308 -4.86 -9.54 -18.02
N GLY A 309 -5.57 -9.18 -16.93
CA GLY A 309 -5.24 -9.55 -15.56
C GLY A 309 -4.32 -8.56 -14.82
N ASP A 310 -3.77 -7.54 -15.48
CA ASP A 310 -2.95 -6.53 -14.82
C ASP A 310 -3.76 -5.73 -13.79
N ALA A 311 -4.99 -5.31 -14.16
CA ALA A 311 -5.88 -4.60 -13.24
C ALA A 311 -6.30 -5.47 -12.05
N ASP A 312 -6.53 -6.78 -12.24
CA ASP A 312 -6.84 -7.71 -11.15
C ASP A 312 -5.68 -7.83 -10.15
N TYR A 313 -4.44 -7.78 -10.64
CA TYR A 313 -3.26 -7.78 -9.77
C TYR A 313 -3.17 -6.48 -8.96
N MET A 314 -3.46 -5.31 -9.58
CA MET A 314 -3.51 -4.01 -8.89
C MET A 314 -4.57 -4.01 -7.78
N GLU A 315 -5.76 -4.57 -8.07
CA GLU A 315 -6.83 -4.72 -7.07
C GLU A 315 -6.39 -5.63 -5.91
N ASN A 316 -5.67 -6.71 -6.19
CA ASN A 316 -5.14 -7.59 -5.12
C ASN A 316 -4.17 -6.84 -4.20
N VAL A 317 -3.25 -6.06 -4.79
CA VAL A 317 -2.33 -5.22 -4.01
C VAL A 317 -3.09 -4.17 -3.21
N TYR A 318 -4.18 -3.59 -3.75
CA TYR A 318 -5.03 -2.65 -3.02
C TYR A 318 -5.59 -3.25 -1.72
N TYR A 319 -6.24 -4.41 -1.79
CA TYR A 319 -6.82 -5.04 -0.60
C TYR A 319 -5.76 -5.51 0.40
N LEU A 320 -4.65 -6.09 -0.09
CA LEU A 320 -3.54 -6.50 0.76
C LEU A 320 -2.87 -5.31 1.47
N SER A 321 -2.65 -4.21 0.76
CA SER A 321 -2.07 -2.98 1.33
C SER A 321 -2.99 -2.36 2.38
N THR A 322 -4.29 -2.30 2.09
CA THR A 322 -5.30 -1.85 3.05
C THR A 322 -5.28 -2.69 4.32
N PHE A 323 -5.21 -4.03 4.18
CA PHE A 323 -5.08 -4.95 5.31
C PHE A 323 -3.82 -4.67 6.13
N MET A 324 -2.66 -4.59 5.49
CA MET A 324 -1.38 -4.40 6.18
C MET A 324 -1.32 -3.08 6.95
N ILE A 325 -1.81 -1.99 6.37
CA ILE A 325 -1.82 -0.70 7.05
C ILE A 325 -2.81 -0.72 8.21
N ALA A 326 -4.02 -1.26 8.02
CA ALA A 326 -5.03 -1.35 9.09
C ALA A 326 -4.58 -2.27 10.23
N ALA A 327 -3.84 -3.33 9.95
CA ALA A 327 -3.34 -4.28 10.96
C ALA A 327 -2.41 -3.65 12.02
N GLY A 328 -1.83 -2.48 11.74
CA GLY A 328 -1.00 -1.72 12.69
C GLY A 328 -1.41 -0.25 12.86
N GLY A 329 -2.52 0.19 12.24
CA GLY A 329 -2.88 1.60 12.12
C GLY A 329 -3.70 2.22 13.27
N TYR A 330 -4.04 1.45 14.32
CA TYR A 330 -4.95 1.86 15.40
C TYR A 330 -4.26 2.09 16.75
N GLY A 331 -2.97 2.38 16.75
CA GLY A 331 -2.23 2.73 17.96
C GLY A 331 -2.47 4.16 18.45
N ASN A 332 -1.80 4.51 19.54
CA ASN A 332 -1.74 5.89 20.04
C ASN A 332 -0.87 6.77 19.14
N TYR A 333 0.08 6.15 18.46
CA TYR A 333 0.96 6.76 17.45
C TYR A 333 0.67 6.19 16.08
N PRO A 334 0.96 6.93 15.00
CA PRO A 334 0.80 6.40 13.67
C PRO A 334 1.80 5.26 13.40
N LEU A 335 1.38 4.37 12.50
CA LEU A 335 2.26 3.34 11.93
C LEU A 335 3.48 4.00 11.27
N HIS A 336 4.67 3.48 11.52
CA HIS A 336 5.86 4.02 10.90
C HIS A 336 5.90 3.70 9.40
N PHE A 337 6.36 4.64 8.58
CA PHE A 337 6.39 4.51 7.12
C PHE A 337 7.35 3.40 6.61
N ILE A 338 8.32 2.98 7.43
CA ILE A 338 9.19 1.84 7.15
C ILE A 338 8.62 0.59 7.82
N ASN A 339 8.19 -0.38 7.02
CA ASN A 339 7.70 -1.71 7.42
C ASN A 339 6.51 -1.72 8.40
N GLY A 340 6.04 -0.58 8.88
CA GLY A 340 4.99 -0.54 9.88
C GLY A 340 5.30 -1.41 11.10
N VAL A 341 4.41 -2.37 11.41
CA VAL A 341 4.62 -3.39 12.45
C VAL A 341 5.19 -4.71 11.91
N PHE A 342 5.52 -4.78 10.61
CA PHE A 342 5.97 -6.01 9.95
C PHE A 342 7.47 -5.99 9.67
N ARG A 343 8.24 -6.48 10.61
CA ARG A 343 9.70 -6.59 10.54
C ARG A 343 10.10 -8.05 10.50
N ALA A 344 11.23 -8.37 9.89
CA ALA A 344 11.67 -9.75 9.74
C ALA A 344 13.10 -10.01 10.21
N THR A 345 13.98 -9.01 10.13
CA THR A 345 15.42 -9.22 10.29
C THR A 345 16.10 -8.27 11.27
N GLN A 346 15.38 -7.29 11.82
CA GLN A 346 15.98 -6.24 12.64
C GLN A 346 15.14 -5.97 13.88
N ASP A 347 15.81 -5.69 14.99
CA ASP A 347 15.18 -5.18 16.20
C ASP A 347 14.66 -3.75 15.97
N GLN A 348 15.47 -2.92 15.33
CA GLN A 348 15.21 -1.52 15.07
C GLN A 348 15.02 -1.26 13.57
N THR A 349 14.02 -0.46 13.22
CA THR A 349 13.77 -0.03 11.85
C THR A 349 14.73 1.09 11.44
N LYS A 350 15.16 1.10 10.18
CA LYS A 350 15.91 2.21 9.60
C LYS A 350 15.08 3.49 9.64
N TRP A 351 15.72 4.65 9.86
CA TRP A 351 15.06 5.94 10.06
C TRP A 351 13.98 5.95 11.15
N SER A 352 14.17 5.17 12.19
CA SER A 352 13.17 4.98 13.24
C SER A 352 13.16 6.09 14.30
N ASN A 353 14.06 7.06 14.22
CA ASN A 353 14.25 8.12 15.20
C ASN A 353 13.26 9.28 15.08
N GLY A 354 12.33 9.23 14.12
CA GLY A 354 11.31 10.26 13.93
C GLY A 354 10.22 9.85 12.94
N TYR A 355 9.29 10.76 12.75
CA TYR A 355 8.23 10.68 11.77
C TYR A 355 8.52 11.69 10.67
N TRP A 356 8.80 11.22 9.46
CA TRP A 356 8.89 12.06 8.26
C TRP A 356 7.49 12.34 7.78
N TYR A 357 7.08 13.62 7.77
CA TYR A 357 5.68 13.97 7.48
C TYR A 357 5.25 13.52 6.09
N TRP A 358 6.05 13.85 5.07
CA TRP A 358 5.62 13.53 3.73
C TRP A 358 5.62 12.02 3.40
N ASN A 359 6.55 11.27 3.93
CA ASN A 359 6.52 9.81 3.84
C ASN A 359 5.31 9.23 4.58
N GLN A 360 4.97 9.78 5.76
CA GLN A 360 3.81 9.35 6.54
C GLN A 360 2.48 9.70 5.86
N ARG A 361 2.33 10.88 5.22
CA ARG A 361 1.11 11.27 4.52
C ARG A 361 0.78 10.27 3.40
N ASP A 362 1.80 9.80 2.68
CA ASP A 362 1.64 8.84 1.59
C ASP A 362 1.00 7.53 2.06
N VAL A 363 1.25 7.13 3.31
CA VAL A 363 0.60 5.95 3.91
C VAL A 363 -0.88 6.20 4.19
N TYR A 364 -1.28 7.41 4.62
CA TYR A 364 -2.59 7.63 5.24
C TYR A 364 -3.63 8.32 4.36
N ASN A 365 -3.23 9.13 3.38
CA ASN A 365 -4.16 9.98 2.62
C ASN A 365 -5.22 9.19 1.81
N SER A 366 -4.92 7.96 1.43
CA SER A 366 -5.85 7.08 0.73
C SER A 366 -7.10 6.71 1.54
N PHE A 367 -7.01 6.75 2.88
CA PHE A 367 -8.07 6.28 3.77
C PHE A 367 -9.28 7.22 3.89
N LEU A 368 -9.18 8.44 3.38
CA LEU A 368 -10.33 9.32 3.23
C LEU A 368 -11.34 8.73 2.25
N ALA A 369 -10.91 8.48 1.01
CA ALA A 369 -11.79 7.96 -0.04
C ALA A 369 -12.25 6.53 0.24
N SER A 370 -11.42 5.68 0.85
CA SER A 370 -11.80 4.32 1.24
C SER A 370 -12.68 4.24 2.50
N ASN A 371 -13.18 5.37 3.01
CA ASN A 371 -14.09 5.47 4.16
C ASN A 371 -13.51 4.91 5.48
N HIS A 372 -12.17 5.05 5.65
CA HIS A 372 -11.44 4.68 6.87
C HIS A 372 -10.79 5.91 7.52
N VAL A 373 -11.59 6.97 7.72
CA VAL A 373 -11.14 8.26 8.25
C VAL A 373 -10.53 8.13 9.66
N ASP A 374 -10.92 7.10 10.41
CA ASP A 374 -10.37 6.75 11.72
C ASP A 374 -8.86 6.40 11.67
N LEU A 375 -8.36 5.85 10.58
CA LEU A 375 -6.92 5.64 10.37
C LEU A 375 -6.18 6.97 10.18
N LEU A 376 -6.71 7.88 9.35
CA LEU A 376 -6.14 9.21 9.19
C LEU A 376 -6.18 10.01 10.50
N ALA A 377 -7.23 9.86 11.30
CA ALA A 377 -7.34 10.52 12.60
C ALA A 377 -6.20 10.16 13.55
N GLY A 378 -5.68 8.92 13.48
CA GLY A 378 -4.49 8.49 14.21
C GLY A 378 -3.23 9.25 13.81
N PHE A 379 -3.04 9.46 12.51
CA PHE A 379 -1.95 10.27 11.96
C PHE A 379 -2.09 11.75 12.35
N ASN A 380 -3.23 12.36 12.13
CA ASN A 380 -3.49 13.76 12.49
C ASN A 380 -3.31 14.02 13.99
N ARG A 381 -3.59 13.02 14.84
CA ARG A 381 -3.44 13.13 16.29
C ARG A 381 -2.00 13.33 16.74
N LEU A 382 -1.02 12.75 16.02
CA LEU A 382 0.40 13.00 16.34
C LEU A 382 0.73 14.49 16.27
N TYR A 383 0.25 15.18 15.24
CA TYR A 383 0.52 16.61 15.01
C TYR A 383 -0.35 17.50 15.90
N SER A 384 -1.63 17.19 16.03
CA SER A 384 -2.54 18.02 16.84
C SER A 384 -2.24 17.96 18.33
N ARG A 385 -1.85 16.82 18.89
CA ARG A 385 -1.45 16.72 20.32
C ARG A 385 -0.21 17.54 20.65
N ASN A 386 0.65 17.74 19.66
CA ASN A 386 1.90 18.49 19.79
C ASN A 386 1.77 19.97 19.44
N PHE A 387 0.56 20.51 19.26
CA PHE A 387 0.32 21.88 18.83
C PHE A 387 1.09 22.92 19.65
N ASN A 388 1.02 22.85 20.98
CA ASN A 388 1.73 23.79 21.86
C ASN A 388 3.25 23.59 21.85
N ALA A 389 3.72 22.36 21.77
CA ALA A 389 5.14 22.05 21.68
C ALA A 389 5.75 22.57 20.36
N LEU A 390 5.02 22.41 19.26
CA LEU A 390 5.42 22.91 17.94
C LEU A 390 5.47 24.45 17.90
N ARG A 391 4.51 25.14 18.52
CA ARG A 391 4.55 26.61 18.64
C ARG A 391 5.75 27.07 19.48
N ALA A 392 5.97 26.44 20.64
CA ALA A 392 7.13 26.76 21.48
C ALA A 392 8.46 26.51 20.75
N TYR A 393 8.56 25.41 19.99
CA TYR A 393 9.71 25.10 19.16
C TYR A 393 9.90 26.15 18.04
N THR A 394 8.81 26.57 17.38
CA THR A 394 8.82 27.63 16.36
C THR A 394 9.27 28.97 16.94
N GLN A 395 8.78 29.34 18.12
CA GLN A 395 9.19 30.55 18.83
C GLN A 395 10.71 30.51 19.15
N THR A 396 11.20 29.39 19.58
CA THR A 396 12.64 29.22 19.89
C THR A 396 13.51 29.33 18.63
N ARG A 397 13.07 28.71 17.54
CA ARG A 397 13.85 28.64 16.29
C ARG A 397 13.79 29.92 15.45
N TYR A 398 12.60 30.51 15.33
CA TYR A 398 12.33 31.59 14.40
C TYR A 398 11.94 32.92 15.08
N GLY A 399 11.83 32.94 16.41
CA GLY A 399 11.51 34.15 17.16
C GLY A 399 10.04 34.60 17.03
N THR A 400 9.14 33.77 16.50
CA THR A 400 7.77 34.12 16.20
C THR A 400 6.77 33.13 16.82
N ASP A 401 5.71 33.66 17.44
CA ASP A 401 4.58 32.85 17.94
C ASP A 401 3.70 32.42 16.76
N SER A 402 4.05 31.29 16.16
CA SER A 402 3.39 30.70 15.01
C SER A 402 3.66 29.18 15.00
N LEU A 403 3.20 28.46 14.00
CA LEU A 403 3.37 27.03 13.95
C LEU A 403 4.16 26.62 12.70
N TRP A 404 5.37 26.11 12.90
CA TRP A 404 6.12 25.33 11.94
C TRP A 404 6.19 23.88 12.40
N VAL A 405 6.07 22.96 11.47
CA VAL A 405 6.22 21.53 11.72
C VAL A 405 7.52 21.07 11.08
N PRO A 406 8.49 20.56 11.86
CA PRO A 406 9.68 19.93 11.29
C PRO A 406 9.28 18.77 10.39
N GLU A 407 9.88 18.65 9.21
CA GLU A 407 9.63 17.52 8.32
C GLU A 407 9.86 16.20 9.04
N THR A 408 10.94 16.11 9.80
CA THR A 408 11.16 14.98 10.70
C THR A 408 10.96 15.40 12.13
N MET A 409 9.95 14.85 12.74
CA MET A 409 9.47 15.20 14.07
C MET A 409 9.48 13.98 14.98
N GLY A 410 9.85 14.16 16.21
CA GLY A 410 9.66 13.15 17.25
C GLY A 410 8.20 13.05 17.69
N TRP A 411 7.91 12.06 18.50
CA TRP A 411 6.63 11.84 19.14
C TRP A 411 6.17 13.04 20.01
N ASP A 412 7.10 13.85 20.49
CA ASP A 412 6.95 15.02 21.36
C ASP A 412 6.89 16.37 20.65
N GLY A 413 6.89 16.37 19.33
CA GLY A 413 6.83 17.57 18.51
C GLY A 413 8.16 18.25 18.23
N ASN A 414 9.27 17.76 18.80
CA ASN A 414 10.58 18.35 18.57
C ASN A 414 11.24 17.76 17.32
N ALA A 415 12.00 18.60 16.59
CA ALA A 415 12.86 18.12 15.51
C ALA A 415 13.91 17.13 16.06
N ARG A 416 14.32 16.19 15.24
CA ARG A 416 15.34 15.19 15.59
C ARG A 416 16.70 15.54 15.00
N GLY A 417 17.78 15.24 15.71
CA GLY A 417 19.08 15.84 15.51
C GLY A 417 19.90 15.41 14.30
N THR A 418 19.66 14.25 13.72
CA THR A 418 20.11 13.98 12.34
C THR A 418 19.48 14.93 11.34
N ILE A 419 18.60 15.73 11.79
CA ILE A 419 17.69 16.63 11.15
C ILE A 419 18.13 18.10 11.29
N ASN A 420 19.23 18.35 11.95
CA ASN A 420 19.98 19.60 11.73
C ASN A 420 20.77 19.56 10.42
N SER A 421 20.33 18.71 9.49
CA SER A 421 20.82 18.70 8.12
C SER A 421 20.01 19.66 7.29
N ASP A 422 20.67 20.41 6.45
CA ASP A 422 20.10 21.51 5.65
C ASP A 422 18.88 21.09 4.81
N TYR A 423 18.77 19.79 4.47
CA TYR A 423 17.70 19.30 3.57
C TYR A 423 16.30 19.31 4.16
N VAL A 424 16.14 19.24 5.48
CA VAL A 424 14.81 19.27 6.13
C VAL A 424 14.57 20.52 6.98
N ASN A 425 15.61 21.26 7.32
CA ASN A 425 15.51 22.41 8.22
C ASN A 425 14.75 23.59 7.66
N ASP A 426 14.82 23.80 6.35
CA ASP A 426 14.18 24.90 5.65
C ASP A 426 13.03 24.42 4.73
N LEU A 427 12.46 23.25 5.05
CA LEU A 427 11.22 22.74 4.45
C LEU A 427 10.04 23.30 5.26
N TYR A 428 9.30 24.26 4.69
CA TYR A 428 8.31 25.04 5.42
C TYR A 428 6.86 24.59 5.22
N SER A 429 6.58 23.84 4.17
CA SER A 429 5.21 23.47 3.78
C SER A 429 4.53 22.45 4.68
N THR A 430 5.28 21.67 5.45
CA THR A 430 4.79 20.57 6.29
C THR A 430 3.65 20.95 7.22
N GLY A 431 3.76 22.11 7.90
CA GLY A 431 2.70 22.58 8.80
C GLY A 431 1.38 22.88 8.09
N THR A 432 1.45 23.37 6.85
CA THR A 432 0.28 23.63 6.02
C THR A 432 -0.40 22.35 5.56
N GLU A 433 0.39 21.35 5.18
CA GLU A 433 -0.15 20.06 4.78
C GLU A 433 -0.83 19.34 5.95
N ALA A 434 -0.23 19.39 7.15
CA ALA A 434 -0.85 18.86 8.36
C ALA A 434 -2.18 19.58 8.67
N ALA A 435 -2.21 20.90 8.53
CA ALA A 435 -3.43 21.69 8.66
C ALA A 435 -4.50 21.31 7.64
N TYR A 436 -4.10 21.10 6.39
CA TYR A 436 -5.00 20.66 5.33
C TYR A 436 -5.55 19.26 5.56
N ASN A 437 -4.74 18.31 6.01
CA ASN A 437 -5.21 16.97 6.37
C ASN A 437 -6.22 17.00 7.53
N MET A 438 -6.03 17.87 8.51
CA MET A 438 -7.04 18.10 9.57
C MET A 438 -8.32 18.70 9.02
N TYR A 439 -8.22 19.68 8.11
CA TYR A 439 -9.38 20.22 7.41
C TYR A 439 -10.10 19.15 6.56
N LEU A 440 -9.37 18.30 5.86
CA LEU A 440 -9.95 17.17 5.11
C LEU A 440 -10.67 16.19 6.04
N GLN A 441 -10.12 15.88 7.21
CA GLN A 441 -10.84 15.06 8.20
C GLN A 441 -12.21 15.64 8.52
N TYR A 442 -12.29 16.97 8.74
CA TYR A 442 -13.58 17.63 8.89
C TYR A 442 -14.48 17.48 7.66
N ARG A 443 -13.96 17.68 6.45
CA ARG A 443 -14.76 17.61 5.22
C ARG A 443 -15.37 16.21 4.99
N TYR A 444 -14.73 15.17 5.49
CA TYR A 444 -15.25 13.81 5.37
C TYR A 444 -16.15 13.39 6.54
N THR A 445 -16.02 14.01 7.72
CA THR A 445 -16.79 13.65 8.92
C THR A 445 -17.88 14.65 9.28
N ASN A 446 -17.83 15.86 8.74
CA ASN A 446 -18.70 16.99 9.12
C ASN A 446 -18.67 17.34 10.62
N ASP A 447 -17.56 17.01 11.32
CA ASP A 447 -17.39 17.31 12.74
C ASP A 447 -16.97 18.78 12.95
N LEU A 448 -17.96 19.64 13.21
CA LEU A 448 -17.75 21.07 13.45
C LEU A 448 -16.96 21.35 14.74
N THR A 449 -17.05 20.47 15.74
CA THR A 449 -16.28 20.58 16.97
C THR A 449 -14.79 20.37 16.69
N TYR A 450 -14.48 19.32 15.94
CA TYR A 450 -13.11 19.07 15.49
C TYR A 450 -12.58 20.22 14.61
N LEU A 451 -13.40 20.74 13.69
CA LEU A 451 -13.03 21.89 12.87
C LEU A 451 -12.66 23.10 13.73
N ARG A 452 -13.52 23.46 14.71
CA ARG A 452 -13.35 24.65 15.55
C ARG A 452 -12.18 24.52 16.52
N ASP A 453 -12.05 23.35 17.18
CA ASP A 453 -11.18 23.19 18.35
C ASP A 453 -9.79 22.61 17.98
N VAL A 454 -9.66 21.97 16.82
CA VAL A 454 -8.42 21.32 16.38
C VAL A 454 -7.93 21.86 15.03
N ALA A 455 -8.72 21.72 13.97
CA ALA A 455 -8.25 22.05 12.63
C ALA A 455 -8.04 23.56 12.43
N TYR A 456 -8.99 24.38 12.84
CA TYR A 456 -8.90 25.82 12.62
C TYR A 456 -7.76 26.51 13.37
N PRO A 457 -7.50 26.24 14.66
CA PRO A 457 -6.32 26.79 15.34
C PRO A 457 -5.02 26.39 14.64
N TYR A 458 -4.94 25.16 14.16
CA TYR A 458 -3.78 24.67 13.46
C TYR A 458 -3.59 25.37 12.10
N MET A 459 -4.66 25.52 11.32
CA MET A 459 -4.67 26.27 10.06
C MET A 459 -4.21 27.72 10.25
N ARG A 460 -4.74 28.39 11.28
CA ARG A 460 -4.43 29.79 11.59
C ARG A 460 -2.95 29.98 11.91
N GLU A 461 -2.39 29.16 12.77
CA GLU A 461 -1.01 29.30 13.21
C GLU A 461 0.01 28.85 12.14
N ALA A 462 -0.32 27.84 11.33
CA ALA A 462 0.48 27.45 10.18
C ALA A 462 0.51 28.57 9.10
N LEU A 463 -0.62 29.26 8.88
CA LEU A 463 -0.67 30.43 8.00
C LEU A 463 0.11 31.62 8.58
N ARG A 464 0.03 31.84 9.91
CA ARG A 464 0.82 32.86 10.60
C ARG A 464 2.31 32.66 10.44
N PHE A 465 2.79 31.40 10.39
CA PHE A 465 4.20 31.11 10.09
C PHE A 465 4.60 31.70 8.74
N TYR A 466 3.81 31.50 7.71
CA TYR A 466 4.08 32.10 6.38
C TYR A 466 3.99 33.62 6.38
N GLN A 467 3.07 34.22 7.14
CA GLN A 467 3.00 35.69 7.30
C GLN A 467 4.30 36.26 7.89
N ASN A 468 4.98 35.50 8.74
CA ASN A 468 6.24 35.90 9.37
C ASN A 468 7.48 35.59 8.52
N ARG A 469 7.37 34.68 7.53
CA ARG A 469 8.52 34.26 6.67
C ARG A 469 8.54 34.93 5.31
N LEU A 470 7.38 35.24 4.75
CA LEU A 470 7.26 35.91 3.47
C LEU A 470 7.73 37.37 3.57
N GLN A 471 8.36 37.86 2.53
CA GLN A 471 8.79 39.26 2.39
C GLN A 471 8.01 39.94 1.27
N LEU A 472 7.57 41.17 1.52
CA LEU A 472 6.92 42.00 0.51
C LEU A 472 7.99 42.70 -0.35
N ILE A 473 8.18 42.23 -1.56
CA ILE A 473 9.17 42.73 -2.51
C ILE A 473 8.43 43.15 -3.80
N ASP A 474 8.55 44.38 -4.19
CA ASP A 474 7.88 44.94 -5.37
C ASP A 474 6.35 44.71 -5.39
N GLY A 475 5.74 44.85 -4.22
CA GLY A 475 4.30 44.66 -4.03
C GLY A 475 3.83 43.20 -4.07
N LYS A 476 4.73 42.23 -4.11
CA LYS A 476 4.42 40.79 -4.08
C LYS A 476 5.06 40.11 -2.87
N TRP A 477 4.28 39.21 -2.22
CA TRP A 477 4.77 38.36 -1.15
C TRP A 477 5.62 37.22 -1.74
N GLN A 478 6.85 37.08 -1.30
CA GLN A 478 7.85 36.16 -1.81
C GLN A 478 8.54 35.41 -0.68
N MET A 479 8.86 34.13 -0.93
CA MET A 479 9.75 33.34 -0.09
C MET A 479 11.19 33.50 -0.63
N VAL A 480 12.06 34.13 0.14
CA VAL A 480 13.40 34.47 -0.33
C VAL A 480 14.38 33.30 -0.28
N SER A 481 14.17 32.36 0.63
CA SER A 481 14.96 31.14 0.74
C SER A 481 14.15 30.07 1.48
N SER A 482 14.06 28.90 0.89
CA SER A 482 13.48 27.68 1.48
C SER A 482 13.90 26.46 0.66
N ASN A 483 13.50 25.27 1.11
CA ASN A 483 13.69 24.05 0.36
C ASN A 483 12.38 23.63 -0.33
N SER A 484 12.45 23.34 -1.62
CA SER A 484 11.37 22.69 -2.36
C SER A 484 11.54 21.17 -2.19
N HIS A 485 11.02 20.66 -1.10
CA HIS A 485 11.33 19.33 -0.56
C HIS A 485 12.84 19.08 -0.37
N GLU A 486 13.24 17.83 -0.29
CA GLU A 486 14.64 17.42 -0.23
C GLU A 486 15.37 17.56 -1.57
N THR A 487 14.65 17.96 -2.64
CA THR A 487 15.17 17.97 -4.02
C THR A 487 15.87 19.26 -4.40
N TYR A 488 15.35 20.41 -3.99
CA TYR A 488 15.92 21.72 -4.32
C TYR A 488 16.09 22.57 -3.06
N TRP A 489 17.34 22.95 -2.74
CA TRP A 489 17.69 23.61 -1.49
C TRP A 489 18.03 25.07 -1.72
N ASP A 490 17.75 25.92 -0.69
CA ASP A 490 18.07 27.35 -0.67
C ASP A 490 17.53 28.10 -1.89
N VAL A 491 16.30 27.75 -2.31
CA VAL A 491 15.69 28.31 -3.51
C VAL A 491 14.72 29.44 -3.17
N ARG A 492 14.54 30.33 -4.13
CA ARG A 492 13.56 31.41 -4.03
C ARG A 492 12.21 30.93 -4.56
N ASN A 493 11.15 31.28 -3.86
CA ASN A 493 9.77 31.00 -4.25
C ASN A 493 9.55 29.52 -4.59
N ALA A 494 9.97 28.62 -3.67
CA ALA A 494 9.70 27.20 -3.80
C ALA A 494 8.22 26.96 -4.10
N ILE A 495 7.93 26.13 -5.08
CA ILE A 495 6.55 25.91 -5.55
C ILE A 495 5.67 25.33 -4.45
N THR A 496 6.24 24.52 -3.56
CA THR A 496 5.59 23.94 -2.39
C THR A 496 5.12 25.00 -1.41
N ASP A 497 5.92 26.04 -1.14
CA ASP A 497 5.53 27.15 -0.27
C ASP A 497 4.43 28.01 -0.89
N LEU A 498 4.56 28.33 -2.18
CA LEU A 498 3.53 29.06 -2.90
C LEU A 498 2.20 28.28 -2.94
N ALA A 499 2.27 26.96 -3.14
CA ALA A 499 1.11 26.07 -3.10
C ALA A 499 0.48 26.03 -1.70
N ALA A 500 1.30 25.91 -0.67
CA ALA A 500 0.89 25.91 0.72
C ALA A 500 0.05 27.16 1.08
N VAL A 501 0.55 28.35 0.73
CA VAL A 501 -0.16 29.61 1.00
C VAL A 501 -1.42 29.73 0.18
N ARG A 502 -1.39 29.41 -1.13
CA ARG A 502 -2.56 29.45 -2.02
C ARG A 502 -3.65 28.45 -1.64
N LEU A 503 -3.27 27.36 -0.97
CA LEU A 503 -4.21 26.41 -0.42
C LEU A 503 -4.80 26.93 0.90
N LEU A 504 -3.93 27.24 1.87
CA LEU A 504 -4.33 27.43 3.25
C LEU A 504 -5.02 28.77 3.51
N ALA A 505 -4.57 29.87 2.86
CA ALA A 505 -5.10 31.18 3.15
C ALA A 505 -6.58 31.32 2.76
N PRO A 506 -7.04 30.96 1.56
CA PRO A 506 -8.46 30.99 1.21
C PRO A 506 -9.31 30.09 2.11
N LEU A 507 -8.81 28.88 2.44
CA LEU A 507 -9.51 27.95 3.32
C LEU A 507 -9.64 28.50 4.76
N THR A 508 -8.58 29.15 5.26
CA THR A 508 -8.61 29.77 6.60
C THR A 508 -9.61 30.92 6.65
N ILE A 509 -9.71 31.74 5.61
CA ILE A 509 -10.74 32.79 5.47
C ILE A 509 -12.13 32.16 5.48
N GLN A 510 -12.36 31.13 4.69
CA GLN A 510 -13.64 30.44 4.61
C GLN A 510 -14.05 29.87 5.97
N VAL A 511 -13.16 29.11 6.63
CA VAL A 511 -13.44 28.50 7.94
C VAL A 511 -13.63 29.56 9.02
N SER A 512 -12.79 30.60 9.04
CA SER A 512 -12.95 31.76 9.92
C SER A 512 -14.35 32.40 9.77
N THR A 513 -14.81 32.53 8.54
CA THR A 513 -16.14 33.09 8.24
C THR A 513 -17.25 32.17 8.72
N GLN A 514 -17.12 30.85 8.44
CA GLN A 514 -18.06 29.82 8.89
C GLN A 514 -18.20 29.77 10.42
N LEU A 515 -17.09 29.92 11.14
CA LEU A 515 -17.04 29.87 12.60
C LEU A 515 -17.31 31.22 13.28
N GLY A 516 -17.28 32.32 12.54
CA GLY A 516 -17.42 33.70 13.09
C GLY A 516 -16.20 34.15 13.89
N LEU A 517 -15.01 33.55 13.66
CA LEU A 517 -13.78 33.82 14.41
C LEU A 517 -12.80 34.70 13.63
N ASP A 518 -11.94 35.42 14.32
CA ASP A 518 -10.77 36.15 13.77
C ASP A 518 -11.08 37.10 12.59
N ASN A 519 -12.23 37.78 12.63
CA ASN A 519 -12.69 38.69 11.55
C ASN A 519 -11.65 39.74 11.17
N GLY A 520 -10.87 40.23 12.15
CA GLY A 520 -9.84 41.25 11.94
C GLY A 520 -8.62 40.74 11.17
N LEU A 521 -8.41 39.43 11.07
CA LEU A 521 -7.24 38.84 10.38
C LEU A 521 -7.51 38.58 8.90
N ARG A 522 -8.79 38.52 8.47
CA ARG A 522 -9.17 38.10 7.11
C ARG A 522 -8.59 39.02 6.02
N ALA A 523 -8.55 40.33 6.25
CA ALA A 523 -7.99 41.29 5.29
C ALA A 523 -6.49 41.03 5.05
N GLY A 524 -5.74 40.69 6.11
CA GLY A 524 -4.31 40.31 5.96
C GLY A 524 -4.12 39.00 5.20
N TRP A 525 -4.97 38.00 5.46
CA TRP A 525 -4.94 36.73 4.70
C TRP A 525 -5.35 36.93 3.24
N GLN A 526 -6.34 37.78 2.97
CA GLN A 526 -6.77 38.13 1.62
C GLN A 526 -5.63 38.83 0.86
N ASN A 527 -4.92 39.73 1.53
CA ASN A 527 -3.74 40.38 0.93
C ASN A 527 -2.63 39.38 0.54
N LEU A 528 -2.44 38.33 1.33
CA LEU A 528 -1.53 37.23 0.92
C LEU A 528 -2.02 36.52 -0.35
N VAL A 529 -3.33 36.23 -0.44
CA VAL A 529 -3.92 35.59 -1.63
C VAL A 529 -3.72 36.42 -2.88
N ASP A 530 -4.02 37.73 -2.78
CA ASP A 530 -4.06 38.64 -3.93
C ASP A 530 -2.66 39.01 -4.42
N ASN A 531 -1.69 39.06 -3.52
CA ASN A 531 -0.35 39.57 -3.79
C ASN A 531 0.77 38.52 -3.68
N LEU A 532 0.44 37.22 -3.56
CA LEU A 532 1.47 36.19 -3.55
C LEU A 532 2.15 36.09 -4.93
N TRP A 533 3.46 35.82 -4.92
CA TRP A 533 4.25 35.58 -6.13
C TRP A 533 3.61 34.48 -7.00
N PRO A 534 3.56 34.64 -8.33
CA PRO A 534 2.95 33.63 -9.20
C PRO A 534 3.79 32.35 -9.27
N TYR A 535 3.15 31.22 -9.60
CA TYR A 535 3.89 30.04 -9.99
C TYR A 535 4.71 30.31 -11.26
N GLN A 536 5.94 29.86 -11.29
CA GLN A 536 6.77 29.98 -12.46
C GLN A 536 6.47 28.88 -13.47
N VAL A 537 6.46 29.25 -14.75
CA VAL A 537 6.18 28.35 -15.86
C VAL A 537 7.31 28.50 -16.89
N GLY A 538 7.91 27.39 -17.28
CA GLY A 538 8.90 27.30 -18.33
C GLY A 538 8.51 26.25 -19.36
N ASN A 539 8.54 26.60 -20.65
CA ASN A 539 8.15 25.71 -21.76
C ASN A 539 6.74 25.06 -21.57
N GLY A 540 5.82 25.82 -20.96
CA GLY A 540 4.44 25.38 -20.74
C GLY A 540 4.25 24.39 -19.56
N ALA A 541 5.28 24.15 -18.74
CA ALA A 541 5.25 23.31 -17.53
C ALA A 541 5.61 24.14 -16.31
N TYR A 542 5.13 23.75 -15.14
CA TYR A 542 5.50 24.38 -13.87
C TYR A 542 6.97 24.12 -13.54
N LEU A 543 7.64 25.15 -13.00
CA LEU A 543 8.99 25.04 -12.46
C LEU A 543 8.95 24.81 -10.94
N PRO A 544 9.93 24.09 -10.37
CA PRO A 544 9.95 23.78 -8.93
C PRO A 544 10.24 25.00 -8.04
N HIS A 545 10.80 26.07 -8.61
CA HIS A 545 11.14 27.34 -7.95
C HIS A 545 11.46 28.41 -9.01
N ASP A 546 11.79 29.63 -8.60
CA ASP A 546 12.24 30.69 -9.52
C ASP A 546 13.48 30.25 -10.30
N PRO A 547 13.58 30.60 -11.61
CA PRO A 547 14.76 30.30 -12.41
C PRO A 547 16.02 31.13 -11.97
N PRO A 548 17.24 30.62 -12.22
CA PRO A 548 17.53 29.37 -12.91
C PRO A 548 17.23 28.17 -12.02
N VAL A 549 16.68 27.08 -12.60
CA VAL A 549 16.40 25.86 -11.85
C VAL A 549 17.69 25.17 -11.45
N SER A 550 17.88 24.95 -10.16
CA SER A 550 19.07 24.32 -9.58
C SER A 550 19.15 22.83 -9.90
N GLN A 551 20.32 22.22 -9.66
CA GLN A 551 20.45 20.76 -9.77
C GLN A 551 19.65 20.06 -8.69
N THR A 552 19.05 18.92 -9.06
CA THR A 552 18.32 18.07 -8.12
C THR A 552 19.26 17.34 -7.17
N ARG A 553 18.89 17.27 -5.88
CA ARG A 553 19.62 16.55 -4.84
C ARG A 553 18.91 15.26 -4.42
N ASN A 554 17.63 15.16 -4.72
CA ASN A 554 16.81 13.96 -4.54
C ASN A 554 15.91 13.73 -5.76
N ASN A 555 15.01 12.73 -5.70
CA ASN A 555 14.24 12.23 -6.85
C ASN A 555 12.74 12.54 -6.73
N GLU A 556 12.36 13.67 -6.14
CA GLU A 556 10.97 14.09 -6.05
C GLU A 556 10.58 14.97 -7.24
N ASN A 557 9.37 14.75 -7.75
CA ASN A 557 8.79 15.57 -8.82
C ASN A 557 7.96 16.72 -8.21
N VAL A 558 8.62 17.61 -7.44
CA VAL A 558 7.97 18.59 -6.55
C VAL A 558 7.02 19.55 -7.26
N ALA A 559 7.20 19.86 -8.53
CA ALA A 559 6.28 20.70 -9.29
C ALA A 559 4.88 20.03 -9.48
N LEU A 560 4.79 18.71 -9.34
CA LEU A 560 3.53 17.97 -9.40
C LEU A 560 2.76 17.98 -8.07
N GLU A 561 3.32 18.49 -7.00
CA GLU A 561 2.58 18.63 -5.75
C GLU A 561 1.41 19.62 -5.83
N LEU A 562 1.42 20.52 -6.81
CA LEU A 562 0.24 21.31 -7.15
C LEU A 562 -0.98 20.43 -7.50
N VAL A 563 -0.73 19.26 -8.12
CA VAL A 563 -1.76 18.30 -8.50
C VAL A 563 -2.24 17.51 -7.26
N TRP A 564 -1.27 16.97 -6.52
CA TRP A 564 -1.47 16.25 -5.28
C TRP A 564 -0.21 16.39 -4.42
N PRO A 565 -0.31 16.73 -3.11
CA PRO A 565 -1.55 16.80 -2.30
C PRO A 565 -2.25 18.16 -2.29
N TYR A 566 -1.72 19.21 -2.91
CA TYR A 566 -2.24 20.56 -2.71
C TYR A 566 -3.54 20.90 -3.46
N ASP A 567 -4.04 20.08 -4.36
CA ASP A 567 -5.29 20.30 -5.10
C ASP A 567 -5.37 21.69 -5.78
N ARG A 568 -4.25 22.22 -6.29
CA ARG A 568 -4.18 23.56 -6.88
C ARG A 568 -4.37 23.59 -8.38
N THR A 569 -4.22 22.43 -9.02
CA THR A 569 -4.44 22.24 -10.46
C THR A 569 -4.93 20.81 -10.72
N GLY A 570 -5.49 20.55 -11.89
CA GLY A 570 -6.02 19.24 -12.28
C GLY A 570 -7.23 19.35 -13.18
N ILE A 571 -8.02 18.28 -13.30
CA ILE A 571 -9.20 18.26 -14.17
C ILE A 571 -10.19 19.33 -13.75
N GLY A 572 -10.53 20.22 -14.71
CA GLY A 572 -11.48 21.30 -14.54
C GLY A 572 -10.90 22.59 -13.97
N TYR A 573 -9.58 22.68 -13.83
CA TYR A 573 -8.87 23.92 -13.58
C TYR A 573 -8.41 24.57 -14.89
N PRO A 574 -8.30 25.93 -14.96
CA PRO A 574 -7.90 26.64 -16.19
C PRO A 574 -6.50 26.25 -16.68
N ASP A 575 -5.60 25.90 -15.79
CA ASP A 575 -4.19 25.57 -15.99
C ASP A 575 -3.94 24.05 -16.12
N TYR A 576 -4.99 23.26 -16.32
CA TYR A 576 -4.92 21.80 -16.45
C TYR A 576 -3.84 21.35 -17.46
N GLN A 577 -3.75 22.02 -18.62
CA GLN A 577 -2.76 21.65 -19.63
C GLN A 577 -1.33 21.87 -19.15
N THR A 578 -1.08 22.91 -18.35
CA THR A 578 0.24 23.14 -17.73
C THR A 578 0.59 22.00 -16.77
N ALA A 579 -0.38 21.51 -15.98
CA ALA A 579 -0.17 20.38 -15.10
C ALA A 579 0.14 19.09 -15.86
N VAL A 580 -0.57 18.81 -16.97
CA VAL A 580 -0.29 17.67 -17.86
C VAL A 580 1.10 17.79 -18.48
N ASN A 581 1.48 18.98 -18.96
CA ASN A 581 2.82 19.21 -19.48
C ASN A 581 3.89 18.97 -18.42
N THR A 582 3.67 19.42 -17.19
CA THR A 582 4.59 19.20 -16.04
C THR A 582 4.77 17.69 -15.79
N TRP A 583 3.68 16.92 -15.81
CA TRP A 583 3.75 15.46 -15.68
C TRP A 583 4.57 14.83 -16.82
N ASN A 584 4.40 15.29 -18.06
CA ASN A 584 5.12 14.76 -19.22
C ASN A 584 6.63 15.01 -19.18
N VAL A 585 7.06 16.17 -18.63
CA VAL A 585 8.49 16.59 -18.60
C VAL A 585 9.13 16.43 -17.21
N ARG A 586 8.47 15.76 -16.26
CA ARG A 586 8.99 15.57 -14.92
C ARG A 586 10.38 14.94 -14.92
N PRO A 587 11.32 15.42 -14.09
CA PRO A 587 12.72 15.00 -14.16
C PRO A 587 12.97 13.58 -13.68
N HIS A 588 12.11 13.02 -12.81
CA HIS A 588 12.33 11.73 -12.13
C HIS A 588 11.18 10.74 -12.34
N PRO A 589 10.90 10.29 -13.59
CA PRO A 589 9.80 9.36 -13.86
C PRO A 589 10.00 8.04 -13.12
N TYR A 590 9.13 7.76 -12.13
CA TYR A 590 9.21 6.56 -11.30
C TYR A 590 10.61 6.36 -10.69
N GLY A 591 11.22 7.47 -10.25
CA GLY A 591 12.63 7.53 -9.88
C GLY A 591 12.95 6.80 -8.57
N ASN A 592 11.99 6.66 -7.68
CA ASN A 592 12.16 5.99 -6.40
C ASN A 592 10.89 5.25 -5.95
N VAL A 593 11.01 4.42 -4.91
CA VAL A 593 9.91 3.61 -4.35
C VAL A 593 8.77 4.47 -3.78
N TRP A 594 9.04 5.70 -3.36
CA TRP A 594 8.08 6.71 -2.91
C TRP A 594 7.59 7.66 -4.02
N SER A 595 7.77 7.31 -5.29
CA SER A 595 7.29 8.14 -6.39
C SER A 595 5.77 8.20 -6.45
N ASN A 596 5.20 9.40 -6.43
CA ASN A 596 3.76 9.67 -6.52
C ASN A 596 3.23 9.75 -7.97
N ASP A 597 4.03 9.44 -8.97
CA ASP A 597 3.72 9.66 -10.40
C ASP A 597 2.39 9.04 -10.82
N HIS A 598 2.08 7.82 -10.42
CA HIS A 598 0.84 7.15 -10.80
C HIS A 598 -0.38 7.75 -10.07
N ALA A 599 -0.22 8.29 -8.87
CA ALA A 599 -1.26 9.07 -8.19
C ALA A 599 -1.48 10.43 -8.89
N HIS A 600 -0.41 11.11 -9.31
CA HIS A 600 -0.50 12.33 -10.13
C HIS A 600 -1.19 12.06 -11.48
N ALA A 601 -0.83 10.96 -12.17
CA ALA A 601 -1.48 10.55 -13.41
C ALA A 601 -2.99 10.33 -13.20
N ALA A 602 -3.37 9.64 -12.12
CA ALA A 602 -4.77 9.41 -11.77
C ALA A 602 -5.52 10.72 -11.54
N ARG A 603 -4.92 11.64 -10.76
CA ARG A 603 -5.51 12.95 -10.48
C ARG A 603 -5.65 13.81 -11.74
N LEU A 604 -4.77 13.65 -12.72
CA LEU A 604 -4.82 14.31 -14.03
C LEU A 604 -5.74 13.60 -15.04
N GLY A 605 -6.38 12.49 -14.70
CA GLY A 605 -7.26 11.77 -15.64
C GLY A 605 -6.53 10.94 -16.69
N LEU A 606 -5.25 10.64 -16.49
CA LEU A 606 -4.40 9.92 -17.42
C LEU A 606 -4.50 8.40 -17.16
N GLY A 607 -5.63 7.78 -17.51
CA GLY A 607 -5.99 6.43 -17.09
C GLY A 607 -5.03 5.33 -17.51
N ASN A 608 -4.54 5.35 -18.76
CA ASN A 608 -3.56 4.37 -19.21
C ASN A 608 -2.22 4.56 -18.48
N GLN A 609 -1.76 5.80 -18.32
CA GLN A 609 -0.53 6.12 -17.59
C GLN A 609 -0.64 5.79 -16.10
N THR A 610 -1.84 5.85 -15.53
CA THR A 610 -2.10 5.39 -14.14
C THR A 610 -1.87 3.89 -14.02
N LEU A 611 -2.45 3.08 -14.90
CA LEU A 611 -2.25 1.64 -14.91
C LEU A 611 -0.79 1.27 -15.17
N ASP A 612 -0.18 1.88 -16.19
CA ASP A 612 1.22 1.64 -16.56
C ASP A 612 2.19 2.06 -15.43
N GLY A 613 1.86 3.14 -14.74
CA GLY A 613 2.63 3.61 -13.59
C GLY A 613 2.55 2.64 -12.41
N MET A 614 1.36 2.19 -12.02
CA MET A 614 1.18 1.15 -10.99
C MET A 614 1.94 -0.11 -11.38
N ARG A 615 1.83 -0.55 -12.62
CA ARG A 615 2.56 -1.71 -13.14
C ARG A 615 4.08 -1.53 -13.02
N THR A 616 4.60 -0.38 -13.45
CA THR A 616 6.04 -0.04 -13.39
C THR A 616 6.56 -0.09 -11.96
N MET A 617 5.80 0.49 -11.04
CA MET A 617 6.17 0.53 -9.61
C MET A 617 6.17 -0.87 -9.00
N LEU A 618 5.13 -1.69 -9.26
CA LEU A 618 5.07 -3.08 -8.80
C LEU A 618 6.23 -3.90 -9.34
N GLN A 619 6.52 -3.78 -10.63
CA GLN A 619 7.63 -4.49 -11.27
C GLN A 619 8.99 -4.12 -10.66
N LYS A 620 9.20 -2.85 -10.31
CA LYS A 620 10.45 -2.37 -9.74
C LYS A 620 10.62 -2.72 -8.26
N TYR A 621 9.56 -2.64 -7.47
CA TYR A 621 9.69 -2.54 -6.02
C TYR A 621 8.94 -3.60 -5.21
N GLN A 622 7.92 -4.28 -5.75
CA GLN A 622 7.27 -5.38 -5.06
C GLN A 622 8.13 -6.65 -5.20
N ASN A 623 9.05 -6.83 -4.26
CA ASN A 623 10.09 -7.84 -4.33
C ASN A 623 9.69 -9.18 -3.71
N TYR A 624 8.65 -9.20 -2.84
CA TYR A 624 8.32 -10.35 -2.01
C TYR A 624 6.91 -10.89 -2.28
N PRO A 625 6.71 -12.22 -2.17
CA PRO A 625 5.42 -12.87 -2.45
C PRO A 625 4.31 -12.54 -1.44
N ASN A 626 4.64 -11.91 -0.33
CA ASN A 626 3.69 -11.36 0.63
C ASN A 626 3.21 -9.94 0.27
N GLY A 627 3.57 -9.40 -0.88
CA GLY A 627 3.18 -8.08 -1.37
C GLY A 627 4.05 -6.94 -0.87
N MET A 628 5.02 -7.20 -0.01
CA MET A 628 5.90 -6.16 0.51
C MET A 628 7.02 -5.83 -0.46
N THR A 629 7.52 -4.60 -0.32
CA THR A 629 8.74 -4.12 -0.97
C THR A 629 9.97 -4.57 -0.18
N ASN A 630 11.14 -3.98 -0.41
CA ASN A 630 12.35 -4.32 0.32
C ASN A 630 12.17 -4.10 1.85
N ASN A 631 12.01 -5.17 2.62
CA ASN A 631 11.73 -5.11 4.07
C ASN A 631 12.88 -4.57 4.92
N THR A 632 14.09 -4.52 4.43
CA THR A 632 15.21 -3.90 5.16
C THR A 632 15.15 -2.38 5.10
N ASN A 633 14.58 -1.85 4.03
CA ASN A 633 14.25 -0.45 3.81
C ASN A 633 12.77 -0.29 3.47
N GLY A 634 11.93 -1.26 3.89
CA GLY A 634 10.57 -1.44 3.43
C GLY A 634 9.74 -0.19 3.58
N VAL A 635 8.97 0.10 2.59
CA VAL A 635 8.34 1.40 2.42
C VAL A 635 6.84 1.21 2.29
N PHE A 636 6.14 1.56 3.37
CA PHE A 636 4.68 1.57 3.41
C PHE A 636 4.10 2.73 2.59
N GLU A 637 4.90 3.77 2.30
CA GLU A 637 4.52 4.83 1.34
C GLU A 637 4.08 4.23 0.01
N TYR A 638 4.86 3.30 -0.55
CA TYR A 638 4.52 2.62 -1.79
C TYR A 638 3.11 2.02 -1.75
N LEU A 639 2.75 1.36 -0.65
CA LEU A 639 1.43 0.76 -0.48
C LEU A 639 0.33 1.82 -0.44
N GLY A 640 0.55 2.91 0.31
CA GLY A 640 -0.41 4.01 0.42
C GLY A 640 -0.57 4.81 -0.88
N ILE A 641 0.52 5.03 -1.63
CA ILE A 641 0.48 5.69 -2.94
C ILE A 641 -0.30 4.84 -3.95
N HIS A 642 -0.11 3.51 -3.94
CA HIS A 642 -0.90 2.59 -4.77
C HIS A 642 -2.40 2.69 -4.46
N LEU A 643 -2.78 2.72 -3.18
CA LEU A 643 -4.16 2.91 -2.75
C LEU A 643 -4.72 4.25 -3.24
N THR A 644 -3.93 5.32 -3.12
CA THR A 644 -4.32 6.67 -3.58
C THR A 644 -4.56 6.69 -5.08
N ALA A 645 -3.63 6.15 -5.87
CA ALA A 645 -3.76 6.11 -7.33
C ALA A 645 -5.03 5.36 -7.78
N LEU A 646 -5.34 4.24 -7.15
CA LEU A 646 -6.50 3.43 -7.51
C LEU A 646 -7.80 4.09 -7.08
N ASN A 647 -7.87 4.68 -5.88
CA ASN A 647 -9.02 5.47 -5.46
C ASN A 647 -9.28 6.65 -6.40
N GLU A 648 -8.24 7.43 -6.74
CA GLU A 648 -8.33 8.59 -7.64
C GLU A 648 -8.65 8.19 -9.08
N ALA A 649 -8.26 7.00 -9.52
CA ALA A 649 -8.66 6.47 -10.83
C ALA A 649 -10.16 6.18 -10.90
N LEU A 650 -10.75 5.71 -9.80
CA LEU A 650 -12.16 5.32 -9.74
C LEU A 650 -13.07 6.49 -9.38
N MET A 651 -12.69 7.32 -8.40
CA MET A 651 -13.52 8.41 -7.91
C MET A 651 -12.67 9.58 -7.43
N GLN A 652 -13.03 10.78 -7.84
CA GLN A 652 -12.43 12.03 -7.37
C GLN A 652 -13.49 12.96 -6.78
N SER A 653 -13.11 13.69 -5.73
CA SER A 653 -13.96 14.71 -5.10
C SER A 653 -13.23 16.03 -4.81
N TYR A 654 -12.06 16.26 -5.43
CA TYR A 654 -11.39 17.56 -5.35
C TYR A 654 -12.11 18.60 -6.22
N ASN A 655 -11.82 19.88 -5.97
CA ASN A 655 -12.53 21.01 -6.59
C ASN A 655 -14.05 20.94 -6.36
N ASP A 656 -14.46 20.36 -5.21
CA ASP A 656 -15.84 20.18 -4.78
C ASP A 656 -16.77 19.53 -5.84
N LYS A 657 -16.22 18.67 -6.69
CA LYS A 657 -16.98 17.96 -7.74
C LYS A 657 -16.71 16.46 -7.66
N ILE A 658 -17.78 15.69 -7.63
CA ILE A 658 -17.72 14.23 -7.71
C ILE A 658 -17.53 13.83 -9.17
N ARG A 659 -16.46 13.08 -9.45
CA ARG A 659 -16.16 12.48 -10.76
C ARG A 659 -16.05 10.97 -10.58
N VAL A 660 -16.69 10.20 -11.45
CA VAL A 660 -16.58 8.75 -11.46
C VAL A 660 -15.76 8.29 -12.66
N PHE A 661 -14.85 7.34 -12.43
CA PHE A 661 -13.95 6.76 -13.43
C PHE A 661 -13.11 7.77 -14.23
N PRO A 662 -12.57 8.83 -13.61
CA PRO A 662 -11.86 9.89 -14.32
C PRO A 662 -10.52 9.41 -14.92
N ALA A 663 -9.90 8.36 -14.39
CA ALA A 663 -8.56 7.93 -14.80
C ALA A 663 -8.43 6.40 -14.90
N VAL A 664 -9.41 5.77 -15.51
CA VAL A 664 -9.38 4.32 -15.76
C VAL A 664 -8.84 4.01 -17.15
N PRO A 665 -8.29 2.81 -17.37
CA PRO A 665 -7.81 2.40 -18.69
C PRO A 665 -8.87 2.52 -19.79
N SER A 666 -8.42 2.87 -20.99
CA SER A 666 -9.30 2.93 -22.18
C SER A 666 -9.65 1.56 -22.75
N ASP A 667 -8.98 0.50 -22.31
CA ASP A 667 -9.24 -0.89 -22.73
C ASP A 667 -10.69 -1.28 -22.43
N SER A 668 -11.39 -1.83 -23.42
CA SER A 668 -12.82 -2.19 -23.32
C SER A 668 -13.08 -3.38 -22.38
N SER A 669 -12.05 -4.18 -22.09
CA SER A 669 -12.14 -5.28 -21.11
C SER A 669 -12.07 -4.81 -19.66
N PHE A 670 -11.72 -3.52 -19.42
CA PHE A 670 -11.67 -2.97 -18.08
C PHE A 670 -13.07 -2.94 -17.45
N VAL A 671 -13.15 -3.45 -16.22
CA VAL A 671 -14.34 -3.39 -15.36
C VAL A 671 -13.97 -2.65 -14.08
N GLY A 672 -14.69 -1.57 -13.79
CA GLY A 672 -14.57 -0.81 -12.57
C GLY A 672 -15.88 -0.75 -11.82
N LYS A 673 -15.86 -1.05 -10.52
CA LYS A 673 -17.02 -0.87 -9.62
C LYS A 673 -16.50 -0.41 -8.26
N PHE A 674 -17.24 0.48 -7.63
CA PHE A 674 -16.79 0.97 -6.33
C PHE A 674 -17.94 1.47 -5.45
N THR A 675 -17.70 1.47 -4.15
CA THR A 675 -18.37 2.26 -3.13
C THR A 675 -17.29 3.00 -2.35
N LEU A 676 -17.15 4.30 -2.56
CA LEU A 676 -16.12 5.15 -1.97
C LEU A 676 -16.75 6.39 -1.34
N LEU A 677 -16.04 7.00 -0.37
CA LEU A 677 -16.48 8.22 0.30
C LEU A 677 -15.87 9.45 -0.39
N ALA A 678 -16.72 10.38 -0.80
CA ALA A 678 -16.32 11.69 -1.28
C ALA A 678 -16.39 12.73 -0.16
N LYS A 679 -15.75 13.89 -0.37
CA LYS A 679 -15.85 15.05 0.52
C LYS A 679 -17.32 15.36 0.83
N ASP A 680 -17.59 15.99 1.96
CA ASP A 680 -18.91 16.39 2.46
C ASP A 680 -19.85 15.22 2.78
N GLY A 681 -19.27 14.02 2.97
CA GLY A 681 -20.01 12.85 3.41
C GLY A 681 -20.88 12.21 2.34
N PHE A 682 -20.49 12.28 1.09
CA PHE A 682 -21.18 11.56 0.02
C PHE A 682 -20.58 10.16 -0.16
N LEU A 683 -21.31 9.10 0.19
CA LEU A 683 -20.97 7.75 -0.21
C LEU A 683 -21.39 7.56 -1.66
N VAL A 684 -20.42 7.35 -2.53
CA VAL A 684 -20.60 7.27 -3.98
C VAL A 684 -20.39 5.83 -4.43
N SER A 685 -21.34 5.32 -5.22
CA SER A 685 -21.25 4.00 -5.85
C SER A 685 -21.47 4.12 -7.35
N SER A 686 -20.67 3.42 -8.13
CA SER A 686 -20.83 3.40 -9.58
C SER A 686 -20.25 2.11 -10.18
N GLU A 687 -20.74 1.77 -11.39
CA GLU A 687 -20.27 0.63 -12.16
C GLU A 687 -19.94 1.08 -13.58
N ARG A 688 -18.79 0.61 -14.10
CA ARG A 688 -18.36 0.79 -15.49
C ARG A 688 -17.99 -0.57 -16.08
N GLU A 689 -18.62 -0.92 -17.18
CA GLU A 689 -18.39 -2.16 -17.93
C GLU A 689 -18.49 -1.88 -19.43
N ALA A 690 -17.71 -2.59 -20.24
CA ALA A 690 -17.67 -2.43 -21.70
C ALA A 690 -17.51 -0.95 -22.15
N GLY A 691 -16.68 -0.19 -21.41
CA GLY A 691 -16.45 1.22 -21.70
C GLY A 691 -17.54 2.19 -21.23
N GLU A 692 -18.66 1.71 -20.66
CA GLU A 692 -19.83 2.51 -20.33
C GLU A 692 -20.04 2.63 -18.81
N VAL A 693 -20.21 3.85 -18.29
CA VAL A 693 -20.68 4.10 -16.94
C VAL A 693 -22.18 3.86 -16.88
N LYS A 694 -22.65 3.05 -15.93
CA LYS A 694 -24.07 2.67 -15.85
C LYS A 694 -24.90 3.74 -15.12
N TYR A 695 -24.40 4.25 -13.99
CA TYR A 695 -25.06 5.25 -13.13
C TYR A 695 -24.05 5.88 -12.17
N VAL A 696 -24.48 6.94 -11.45
CA VAL A 696 -23.78 7.45 -10.27
C VAL A 696 -24.75 7.43 -9.09
N GLY A 697 -24.57 6.46 -8.18
CA GLY A 697 -25.34 6.38 -6.93
C GLY A 697 -24.69 7.25 -5.85
N ILE A 698 -25.49 7.98 -5.09
CA ILE A 698 -25.01 8.88 -4.05
C ILE A 698 -25.89 8.74 -2.81
N ARG A 699 -25.29 8.36 -1.67
CA ARG A 699 -25.90 8.54 -0.36
C ARG A 699 -25.32 9.79 0.29
N SER A 700 -26.15 10.80 0.51
CA SER A 700 -25.77 11.96 1.29
C SER A 700 -25.90 11.64 2.78
N GLN A 701 -24.80 11.65 3.52
CA GLN A 701 -24.81 11.38 4.96
C GLN A 701 -25.34 12.59 5.75
N TYR A 702 -25.03 13.80 5.30
CA TYR A 702 -25.25 15.03 6.08
C TYR A 702 -26.24 16.03 5.46
N GLY A 703 -26.70 15.80 4.23
CA GLY A 703 -27.63 16.72 3.54
C GLY A 703 -26.94 17.88 2.83
N ASN A 704 -25.66 17.77 2.54
CA ASN A 704 -24.90 18.80 1.82
C ASN A 704 -25.32 18.89 0.35
N GLN A 705 -25.01 19.99 -0.32
CA GLN A 705 -25.25 20.16 -1.76
C GLN A 705 -24.30 19.29 -2.57
N ALA A 706 -24.83 18.42 -3.41
CA ALA A 706 -24.04 17.57 -4.30
C ALA A 706 -23.74 18.26 -5.63
N ARG A 707 -22.50 18.10 -6.13
CA ARG A 707 -22.06 18.54 -7.46
C ARG A 707 -21.40 17.36 -8.16
N VAL A 708 -22.01 16.92 -9.26
CA VAL A 708 -21.60 15.71 -9.98
C VAL A 708 -21.27 16.07 -11.40
N VAL A 709 -20.07 15.70 -11.85
CA VAL A 709 -19.69 15.78 -13.25
C VAL A 709 -20.43 14.68 -14.02
N ASN A 710 -21.09 15.06 -15.10
CA ASN A 710 -21.83 14.14 -15.96
C ASN A 710 -20.87 13.21 -16.72
N PRO A 711 -20.78 11.92 -16.38
CA PRO A 711 -19.81 11.03 -17.01
C PRO A 711 -20.16 10.69 -18.47
N TRP A 712 -21.32 11.10 -18.94
CA TRP A 712 -21.78 10.95 -20.34
C TRP A 712 -21.71 12.26 -21.14
N GLY A 713 -20.91 13.24 -20.70
CA GLY A 713 -20.75 14.54 -21.34
C GLY A 713 -21.99 15.41 -21.20
N THR A 714 -22.57 15.83 -22.32
CA THR A 714 -23.79 16.67 -22.36
C THR A 714 -25.07 15.88 -22.60
N GLN A 715 -25.01 14.53 -22.56
CA GLN A 715 -26.24 13.73 -22.66
C GLN A 715 -27.21 14.08 -21.53
N GLN A 716 -28.48 14.02 -21.82
CA GLN A 716 -29.49 14.34 -20.82
C GLN A 716 -29.46 13.34 -19.67
N ILE A 717 -29.32 13.87 -18.47
CA ILE A 717 -29.35 13.13 -17.21
C ILE A 717 -30.46 13.62 -16.31
N GLN A 718 -30.90 12.74 -15.43
CA GLN A 718 -31.81 13.07 -14.33
C GLN A 718 -31.21 12.66 -12.99
N VAL A 719 -31.56 13.36 -11.94
CA VAL A 719 -31.31 13.00 -10.56
C VAL A 719 -32.61 12.51 -9.96
N ARG A 720 -32.63 11.27 -9.51
CA ARG A 720 -33.82 10.64 -8.91
C ARG A 720 -33.52 10.23 -7.48
N ARG A 721 -34.43 10.56 -6.56
CA ARG A 721 -34.39 10.06 -5.19
C ARG A 721 -34.93 8.62 -5.17
N THR A 722 -34.20 7.69 -4.57
CA THR A 722 -34.52 6.26 -4.68
C THR A 722 -35.69 5.80 -3.81
N SER A 723 -36.01 6.53 -2.72
CA SER A 723 -37.04 6.13 -1.76
C SER A 723 -38.48 6.26 -2.31
N ASP A 724 -38.71 7.17 -3.21
CA ASP A 724 -40.02 7.50 -3.78
C ASP A 724 -40.02 7.69 -5.30
N ASN A 725 -38.87 7.47 -5.93
CA ASN A 725 -38.61 7.68 -7.35
C ASN A 725 -38.84 9.13 -7.84
N ALA A 726 -38.89 10.13 -6.96
CA ALA A 726 -39.05 11.52 -7.33
C ALA A 726 -37.85 12.02 -8.15
N ILE A 727 -38.12 12.62 -9.31
CA ILE A 727 -37.12 13.31 -10.11
C ILE A 727 -36.87 14.68 -9.49
N ILE A 728 -35.63 14.87 -9.01
CA ILE A 728 -35.19 16.12 -8.37
C ILE A 728 -34.88 17.18 -9.42
N THR A 729 -34.19 16.79 -10.49
CA THR A 729 -33.84 17.67 -11.61
C THR A 729 -33.48 16.84 -12.85
N THR A 730 -33.60 17.47 -14.01
CA THR A 730 -33.17 16.93 -15.31
C THR A 730 -32.39 18.01 -16.05
N VAL A 731 -31.21 17.66 -16.55
CA VAL A 731 -30.31 18.60 -17.22
C VAL A 731 -29.61 17.95 -18.41
N SER A 732 -29.25 18.77 -19.42
CA SER A 732 -28.35 18.41 -20.52
C SER A 732 -27.09 19.27 -20.41
N ALA A 733 -26.20 18.94 -19.46
CA ALA A 733 -25.02 19.73 -19.12
C ALA A 733 -23.86 18.80 -18.69
N ASN A 734 -22.65 19.32 -18.68
CA ASN A 734 -21.44 18.60 -18.24
C ASN A 734 -21.41 18.32 -16.73
N GLU A 735 -22.26 18.97 -15.95
CA GLU A 735 -22.37 18.74 -14.52
C GLU A 735 -23.80 19.03 -14.03
N VAL A 736 -24.15 18.46 -12.89
CA VAL A 736 -25.40 18.73 -12.19
C VAL A 736 -25.11 19.09 -10.74
N THR A 737 -25.80 20.12 -10.24
CA THR A 737 -25.80 20.52 -8.84
C THR A 737 -27.22 20.39 -8.27
N PHE A 738 -27.36 19.76 -7.11
CA PHE A 738 -28.67 19.58 -6.49
C PHE A 738 -28.57 19.52 -4.96
N ALA A 739 -29.64 19.96 -4.29
CA ALA A 739 -29.76 19.85 -2.84
C ALA A 739 -30.07 18.40 -2.44
N THR A 740 -29.49 17.95 -1.33
CA THR A 740 -29.74 16.61 -0.80
C THR A 740 -30.35 16.67 0.60
N GLY A 741 -31.03 15.61 1.00
CA GLY A 741 -31.43 15.38 2.38
C GLY A 741 -30.44 14.49 3.11
N ALA A 742 -30.28 14.67 4.43
CA ALA A 742 -29.43 13.78 5.23
C ALA A 742 -29.93 12.33 5.17
N ASN A 743 -29.00 11.39 5.12
CA ASN A 743 -29.24 9.95 5.02
C ASN A 743 -30.11 9.52 3.81
N THR A 744 -30.13 10.32 2.75
CA THR A 744 -30.95 10.07 1.56
C THR A 744 -30.10 9.59 0.40
N VAL A 745 -30.66 8.64 -0.36
CA VAL A 745 -29.99 8.04 -1.53
C VAL A 745 -30.57 8.60 -2.82
N TYR A 746 -29.68 8.92 -3.75
CA TYR A 746 -29.97 9.47 -5.07
C TYR A 746 -29.25 8.66 -6.14
N VAL A 747 -29.81 8.65 -7.37
CA VAL A 747 -29.15 8.14 -8.56
C VAL A 747 -29.11 9.25 -9.60
N VAL A 748 -27.92 9.52 -10.14
CA VAL A 748 -27.73 10.30 -11.36
C VAL A 748 -27.61 9.30 -12.50
N GLU A 749 -28.46 9.44 -13.51
CA GLU A 749 -28.63 8.46 -14.58
C GLU A 749 -29.03 9.14 -15.89
N ARG A 750 -28.76 8.49 -17.03
CA ARG A 750 -29.29 8.99 -18.31
C ARG A 750 -30.81 8.78 -18.39
N THR A 751 -31.52 9.77 -18.88
CA THR A 751 -32.98 9.65 -19.10
C THR A 751 -33.35 8.53 -20.08
N ALA A 752 -32.43 8.25 -21.03
CA ALA A 752 -32.62 7.18 -22.02
C ALA A 752 -32.31 5.76 -21.47
N LYS A 753 -31.60 5.66 -20.36
CA LYS A 753 -31.21 4.40 -19.70
C LYS A 753 -31.34 4.50 -18.17
N PRO A 754 -32.53 4.59 -17.62
CA PRO A 754 -32.71 4.70 -16.17
C PRO A 754 -32.34 3.40 -15.46
N LEU A 755 -31.82 3.52 -14.23
CA LEU A 755 -31.55 2.40 -13.34
C LEU A 755 -32.88 1.94 -12.72
N THR A 756 -33.36 0.77 -13.07
CA THR A 756 -34.65 0.25 -12.61
C THR A 756 -34.54 -1.07 -11.87
N ASN A 757 -33.49 -1.84 -12.13
CA ASN A 757 -33.28 -3.15 -11.51
C ASN A 757 -32.15 -3.09 -10.48
N TYR A 758 -32.47 -2.64 -9.27
CA TYR A 758 -31.57 -2.55 -8.13
C TYR A 758 -31.22 -3.94 -7.60
N THR A 759 -29.99 -4.12 -7.10
CA THR A 759 -29.51 -5.39 -6.55
C THR A 759 -29.68 -6.61 -7.47
N ALA A 760 -29.78 -6.36 -8.80
CA ALA A 760 -29.89 -7.40 -9.81
C ALA A 760 -28.71 -8.39 -9.76
N THR A 761 -27.56 -7.93 -9.29
CA THR A 761 -26.35 -8.74 -9.12
C THR A 761 -25.82 -8.61 -7.72
N THR A 762 -25.18 -9.70 -7.25
CA THR A 762 -24.36 -9.69 -6.03
C THR A 762 -22.91 -9.88 -6.45
N LEU A 763 -22.06 -8.93 -6.08
CA LEU A 763 -20.62 -9.00 -6.38
C LEU A 763 -19.98 -10.06 -5.49
N THR A 764 -19.31 -11.02 -6.09
CA THR A 764 -18.60 -12.11 -5.37
C THR A 764 -17.35 -12.49 -6.13
N GLY A 765 -16.53 -13.37 -5.59
CA GLY A 765 -15.31 -13.87 -6.22
C GLY A 765 -15.12 -15.36 -6.01
N THR A 766 -14.16 -15.93 -6.73
CA THR A 766 -13.71 -17.31 -6.55
C THR A 766 -12.49 -17.28 -5.62
N PRO A 767 -12.44 -18.11 -4.56
CA PRO A 767 -11.32 -18.14 -3.63
C PRO A 767 -9.99 -18.38 -4.32
N ASN A 768 -8.98 -17.58 -3.97
CA ASN A 768 -7.62 -17.80 -4.41
C ASN A 768 -7.06 -19.07 -3.76
N ASN A 769 -6.42 -19.92 -4.53
CA ASN A 769 -5.83 -21.17 -4.05
C ASN A 769 -4.33 -21.31 -4.36
N GLY A 770 -3.69 -20.23 -4.81
CA GLY A 770 -2.28 -20.30 -5.14
C GLY A 770 -1.64 -18.94 -5.46
N GLN A 771 -0.51 -19.00 -6.13
CA GLN A 771 0.24 -17.83 -6.53
C GLN A 771 -0.48 -17.05 -7.63
N LYS A 772 -0.42 -15.73 -7.53
CA LYS A 772 -0.76 -14.79 -8.62
C LYS A 772 0.51 -14.13 -9.15
N SER A 773 0.49 -13.78 -10.42
CA SER A 773 1.64 -13.12 -11.07
C SER A 773 1.18 -11.89 -11.83
N LEU A 774 1.93 -10.80 -11.74
CA LEU A 774 1.78 -9.67 -12.63
C LEU A 774 2.35 -10.08 -14.00
N ARG A 775 1.54 -9.95 -15.05
CA ARG A 775 1.84 -10.46 -16.39
C ARG A 775 3.21 -9.98 -16.89
N ASN A 776 4.01 -10.94 -17.38
CA ASN A 776 5.35 -10.70 -17.94
C ASN A 776 6.32 -9.98 -16.99
N THR A 777 6.18 -10.18 -15.67
CA THR A 777 7.11 -9.67 -14.65
C THR A 777 7.47 -10.76 -13.65
N ALA A 778 8.44 -10.46 -12.77
CA ALA A 778 8.80 -11.33 -11.65
C ALA A 778 7.94 -11.09 -10.39
N SER A 779 7.04 -10.09 -10.40
CA SER A 779 6.20 -9.75 -9.25
C SER A 779 5.13 -10.81 -9.06
N ILE A 780 5.07 -11.37 -7.86
CA ILE A 780 4.14 -12.44 -7.48
C ILE A 780 3.50 -12.17 -6.12
N LEU A 781 2.29 -12.69 -5.94
CA LEU A 781 1.62 -12.77 -4.64
C LEU A 781 1.28 -14.23 -4.35
N GLY A 782 1.66 -14.72 -3.17
CA GLY A 782 1.51 -16.13 -2.85
C GLY A 782 2.64 -17.02 -3.37
N LEU A 783 2.62 -18.29 -3.00
CA LEU A 783 3.60 -19.30 -3.42
C LEU A 783 2.86 -20.58 -3.82
N ASN A 784 3.09 -21.05 -5.02
CA ASN A 784 2.54 -22.34 -5.45
C ASN A 784 3.13 -23.51 -4.66
N ALA A 785 2.43 -24.64 -4.66
CA ALA A 785 2.99 -25.90 -4.21
C ALA A 785 4.28 -26.16 -4.99
N GLY A 786 5.37 -26.33 -4.28
CA GLY A 786 6.55 -26.87 -4.91
C GLY A 786 6.29 -28.35 -5.20
N GLY A 787 6.32 -28.73 -6.45
CA GLY A 787 7.19 -29.85 -6.80
C GLY A 787 8.57 -29.34 -6.45
N GLY A 788 9.28 -29.92 -5.50
CA GLY A 788 10.41 -29.32 -4.78
C GLY A 788 11.08 -28.17 -5.51
N GLY A 789 10.96 -26.95 -4.96
CA GLY A 789 11.44 -25.69 -5.55
C GLY A 789 10.67 -25.32 -6.82
N GLY A 790 9.87 -24.23 -6.86
CA GLY A 790 9.13 -23.85 -8.07
C GLY A 790 10.05 -23.87 -9.30
N SER A 791 10.01 -24.96 -10.07
CA SER A 791 10.84 -25.07 -11.25
C SER A 791 10.05 -24.50 -12.41
N SER A 792 10.41 -23.31 -12.84
CA SER A 792 10.08 -22.90 -14.20
C SER A 792 10.96 -23.73 -15.14
N VAL A 793 10.35 -24.41 -16.10
CA VAL A 793 11.14 -25.03 -17.17
C VAL A 793 11.71 -23.90 -18.01
N VAL A 794 13.02 -23.90 -18.15
CA VAL A 794 13.74 -22.87 -18.88
C VAL A 794 14.75 -23.47 -19.84
N ALA A 795 15.04 -22.75 -20.90
CA ALA A 795 16.24 -22.96 -21.69
C ALA A 795 17.13 -21.71 -21.58
N LEU A 796 18.45 -21.92 -21.64
CA LEU A 796 19.42 -20.83 -21.61
C LEU A 796 20.00 -20.66 -23.03
N ARG A 797 19.91 -19.42 -23.57
CA ARG A 797 20.53 -19.09 -24.87
C ARG A 797 21.71 -18.16 -24.61
N ALA A 798 22.92 -18.62 -24.93
CA ALA A 798 24.16 -17.88 -24.73
C ALA A 798 24.28 -16.69 -25.70
N HIS A 799 24.56 -15.50 -25.21
CA HIS A 799 24.84 -14.32 -26.03
C HIS A 799 26.17 -14.48 -26.82
N ALA A 800 27.06 -15.30 -26.31
CA ALA A 800 28.37 -15.60 -26.93
C ALA A 800 28.24 -16.07 -28.40
N ASN A 801 27.21 -16.85 -28.72
CA ASN A 801 27.02 -17.43 -30.06
C ASN A 801 25.59 -17.58 -30.52
N GLY A 802 24.62 -17.12 -29.72
CA GLY A 802 23.18 -17.21 -29.99
C GLY A 802 22.62 -18.64 -29.92
N ARG A 803 23.36 -19.61 -29.35
CA ARG A 803 22.96 -21.02 -29.26
C ARG A 803 22.44 -21.38 -27.87
N TYR A 804 21.66 -22.46 -27.82
CA TYR A 804 21.09 -22.95 -26.56
C TYR A 804 22.11 -23.84 -25.84
N VAL A 805 22.10 -23.73 -24.51
CA VAL A 805 22.90 -24.58 -23.62
C VAL A 805 22.21 -25.91 -23.50
N GLN A 806 22.98 -26.99 -23.74
CA GLN A 806 22.51 -28.36 -23.56
C GLN A 806 23.29 -29.10 -22.45
N ALA A 807 22.59 -29.99 -21.76
CA ALA A 807 23.22 -31.01 -20.93
C ALA A 807 23.69 -32.14 -21.87
N ALA A 808 24.91 -31.98 -22.41
CA ALA A 808 25.42 -32.80 -23.49
C ALA A 808 25.51 -34.28 -23.12
N ASN A 809 25.37 -35.18 -24.11
CA ASN A 809 25.33 -36.61 -23.91
C ASN A 809 24.34 -37.04 -22.83
N ALA A 810 23.10 -36.53 -22.94
CA ALA A 810 22.04 -36.78 -21.95
C ALA A 810 22.47 -36.45 -20.49
N GLY A 811 23.30 -35.41 -20.32
CA GLY A 811 23.81 -34.95 -19.02
C GLY A 811 25.08 -35.65 -18.53
N ALA A 812 25.58 -36.64 -19.24
CA ALA A 812 26.82 -37.34 -18.88
C ALA A 812 28.09 -36.55 -19.28
N ALA A 813 27.96 -35.49 -20.06
CA ALA A 813 29.04 -34.57 -20.43
C ALA A 813 28.75 -33.14 -19.95
N PRO A 814 29.78 -32.27 -19.87
CA PRO A 814 29.63 -30.90 -19.47
C PRO A 814 28.62 -30.11 -20.32
N LEU A 815 27.99 -29.10 -19.70
CA LEU A 815 27.08 -28.18 -20.39
C LEU A 815 27.81 -27.37 -21.45
N ILE A 816 27.22 -27.24 -22.63
CA ILE A 816 27.78 -26.49 -23.75
C ILE A 816 26.68 -25.75 -24.54
N ALA A 817 26.97 -24.53 -25.01
CA ALA A 817 26.07 -23.74 -25.85
C ALA A 817 26.29 -24.06 -27.34
N SER A 818 25.70 -25.13 -27.86
CA SER A 818 26.08 -25.68 -29.17
C SER A 818 24.93 -25.90 -30.15
N VAL A 819 23.66 -25.86 -29.70
CA VAL A 819 22.50 -26.20 -30.55
C VAL A 819 21.63 -24.97 -30.89
N THR A 820 20.91 -25.04 -32.01
CA THR A 820 20.09 -23.96 -32.53
C THR A 820 18.60 -24.13 -32.22
N ALA A 821 18.19 -25.27 -31.67
CA ALA A 821 16.84 -25.59 -31.31
C ALA A 821 16.79 -26.16 -29.89
N ILE A 822 15.67 -26.03 -29.23
CA ILE A 822 15.42 -26.55 -27.88
C ILE A 822 14.78 -27.93 -28.02
N GLY A 823 15.39 -28.90 -27.39
CA GLY A 823 14.90 -30.27 -27.20
C GLY A 823 15.01 -30.66 -25.71
N PRO A 824 14.85 -31.96 -25.39
CA PRO A 824 14.90 -32.44 -24.00
C PRO A 824 16.23 -32.20 -23.28
N TRP A 825 17.32 -31.99 -24.00
CA TRP A 825 18.66 -31.77 -23.42
C TRP A 825 18.92 -30.29 -23.08
N GLU A 826 18.13 -29.38 -23.62
CA GLU A 826 18.20 -27.90 -23.42
C GLU A 826 17.22 -27.41 -22.37
N GLU A 827 16.37 -28.32 -21.87
CA GLU A 827 15.38 -27.98 -20.85
C GLU A 827 15.92 -28.23 -19.44
N PHE A 828 15.85 -27.20 -18.62
CA PHE A 828 16.25 -27.24 -17.22
C PHE A 828 15.07 -26.81 -16.33
N ASP A 829 14.83 -27.56 -15.26
CA ASP A 829 14.02 -27.05 -14.15
C ASP A 829 14.87 -26.03 -13.38
N MET A 830 14.53 -24.76 -13.47
CA MET A 830 15.15 -23.72 -12.66
C MET A 830 14.43 -23.66 -11.32
N ILE A 831 15.13 -23.99 -10.25
CA ILE A 831 14.64 -24.10 -8.90
C ILE A 831 15.07 -22.86 -8.13
N ASP A 832 14.12 -22.07 -7.64
CA ASP A 832 14.38 -20.91 -6.81
C ASP A 832 14.73 -21.37 -5.39
N LEU A 833 15.91 -21.00 -4.91
CA LEU A 833 16.42 -21.30 -3.57
C LEU A 833 16.27 -20.13 -2.60
N GLY A 834 15.66 -19.03 -3.06
CA GLY A 834 15.54 -17.78 -2.30
C GLY A 834 16.80 -16.91 -2.36
N ASN A 835 16.65 -15.65 -1.94
CA ASN A 835 17.72 -14.64 -1.91
C ASN A 835 18.43 -14.42 -3.27
N GLY A 836 17.69 -14.60 -4.39
CA GLY A 836 18.27 -14.48 -5.72
C GLY A 836 19.15 -15.69 -6.14
N ASN A 837 19.18 -16.76 -5.36
CA ASN A 837 19.86 -17.98 -5.67
C ASN A 837 18.94 -18.99 -6.35
N ILE A 838 19.48 -19.73 -7.31
CA ILE A 838 18.79 -20.80 -8.03
C ILE A 838 19.64 -22.07 -8.08
N ALA A 839 18.98 -23.18 -8.33
CA ALA A 839 19.61 -24.37 -8.86
C ALA A 839 18.98 -24.72 -10.22
N LEU A 840 19.75 -25.34 -11.09
CA LEU A 840 19.28 -25.87 -12.37
C LEU A 840 19.31 -27.40 -12.32
N ARG A 841 18.19 -28.04 -12.69
CA ARG A 841 18.13 -29.50 -12.82
C ARG A 841 17.87 -29.86 -14.28
N ALA A 842 18.80 -30.57 -14.91
CA ALA A 842 18.63 -30.99 -16.28
C ALA A 842 17.51 -32.03 -16.39
N ARG A 843 16.52 -31.78 -17.22
CA ARG A 843 15.34 -32.68 -17.36
C ARG A 843 15.70 -34.01 -18.01
N VAL A 844 16.72 -34.01 -18.83
CA VAL A 844 17.15 -35.21 -19.57
C VAL A 844 17.63 -36.33 -18.66
N ASN A 845 18.23 -36.03 -17.51
CA ASN A 845 18.73 -37.04 -16.58
C ASN A 845 18.27 -36.86 -15.14
N ASN A 846 17.46 -35.82 -14.89
CA ASN A 846 16.91 -35.44 -13.57
C ASN A 846 18.00 -35.13 -12.52
N MET A 847 19.18 -34.67 -12.93
CA MET A 847 20.32 -34.34 -12.07
C MET A 847 20.56 -32.84 -12.02
N TYR A 848 21.05 -32.35 -10.88
CA TYR A 848 21.40 -30.96 -10.70
C TYR A 848 22.70 -30.60 -11.39
N VAL A 849 22.72 -29.41 -12.01
CA VAL A 849 23.92 -28.81 -12.58
C VAL A 849 24.81 -28.33 -11.43
N CYS A 850 26.04 -28.71 -11.42
CA CYS A 850 27.04 -28.26 -10.46
C CYS A 850 28.20 -27.51 -11.12
N ALA A 851 28.75 -26.53 -10.41
CA ALA A 851 30.05 -25.97 -10.68
C ALA A 851 31.12 -26.93 -10.13
N ASP A 852 31.43 -27.95 -10.91
CA ASP A 852 32.21 -29.12 -10.47
C ASP A 852 33.60 -28.73 -9.96
N ASN A 853 34.11 -29.49 -8.98
CA ASN A 853 35.36 -29.25 -8.30
C ASN A 853 35.47 -27.77 -7.81
N ALA A 854 34.42 -27.29 -7.10
CA ALA A 854 34.34 -25.92 -6.66
C ALA A 854 34.52 -24.89 -7.80
N GLY A 855 33.95 -25.17 -8.97
CA GLY A 855 33.97 -24.32 -10.16
C GLY A 855 35.27 -24.25 -10.94
N THR A 856 36.25 -25.12 -10.63
CA THR A 856 37.50 -25.25 -11.42
C THR A 856 37.32 -26.14 -12.65
N ASN A 857 36.30 -27.01 -12.62
CA ASN A 857 35.88 -27.82 -13.75
C ASN A 857 34.64 -27.25 -14.45
N PRO A 858 34.38 -27.62 -15.70
CA PRO A 858 33.13 -27.23 -16.38
C PRO A 858 31.89 -27.67 -15.65
N LEU A 859 30.79 -26.89 -15.86
CA LEU A 859 29.47 -27.23 -15.32
C LEU A 859 28.96 -28.54 -15.89
N ILE A 860 28.47 -29.43 -15.04
CA ILE A 860 27.91 -30.72 -15.42
C ILE A 860 26.66 -31.07 -14.61
N ALA A 861 25.67 -31.73 -15.23
CA ALA A 861 24.44 -32.16 -14.56
C ALA A 861 24.57 -33.58 -13.99
N ASN A 862 25.20 -33.72 -12.83
CA ASN A 862 25.58 -35.05 -12.26
C ASN A 862 25.38 -35.16 -10.74
N ARG A 863 24.62 -34.23 -10.11
CA ARG A 863 24.36 -34.30 -8.68
C ARG A 863 22.90 -34.65 -8.38
N THR A 864 22.71 -35.40 -7.30
CA THR A 864 21.37 -35.84 -6.84
C THR A 864 20.76 -34.91 -5.78
N ALA A 865 21.54 -33.98 -5.23
CA ALA A 865 21.13 -33.04 -4.21
C ALA A 865 21.73 -31.65 -4.48
N ILE A 866 21.07 -30.60 -3.92
CA ILE A 866 21.54 -29.24 -4.02
C ILE A 866 22.43 -28.94 -2.82
N GLY A 867 23.63 -28.49 -3.09
CA GLY A 867 24.61 -27.97 -2.13
C GLY A 867 25.21 -26.66 -2.63
N GLY A 868 26.34 -26.24 -2.07
CA GLY A 868 26.99 -24.99 -2.47
C GLY A 868 27.48 -24.97 -3.92
N TRP A 869 27.80 -26.13 -4.48
CA TRP A 869 28.26 -26.23 -5.87
C TRP A 869 27.11 -26.22 -6.90
N GLU A 870 25.91 -26.56 -6.50
CA GLU A 870 24.67 -26.56 -7.31
C GLU A 870 23.90 -25.26 -7.19
N THR A 871 24.38 -24.33 -6.34
CA THR A 871 23.75 -23.05 -6.08
C THR A 871 24.39 -21.93 -6.89
N PHE A 872 23.58 -21.17 -7.62
CA PHE A 872 24.00 -20.04 -8.43
C PHE A 872 23.19 -18.80 -8.07
N ALA A 873 23.83 -17.64 -7.89
CA ALA A 873 23.12 -16.38 -7.86
C ALA A 873 22.69 -16.02 -9.29
N LEU A 874 21.40 -15.76 -9.48
CA LEU A 874 20.80 -15.30 -10.73
C LEU A 874 20.86 -13.78 -10.80
N ILE A 875 21.69 -13.23 -11.67
CA ILE A 875 21.88 -11.79 -11.84
C ILE A 875 21.15 -11.35 -13.11
N ARG A 876 20.22 -10.41 -12.96
CA ARG A 876 19.51 -9.79 -14.09
C ARG A 876 20.29 -8.58 -14.56
N ASN A 877 20.70 -8.59 -15.82
CA ASN A 877 21.43 -7.50 -16.45
C ASN A 877 20.47 -6.41 -16.95
N SER A 878 20.99 -5.19 -17.13
CA SER A 878 20.20 -4.04 -17.58
C SER A 878 19.64 -4.18 -19.01
N ASP A 879 20.20 -5.09 -19.82
CA ASP A 879 19.75 -5.39 -21.18
C ASP A 879 18.67 -6.50 -21.24
N GLY A 880 18.19 -6.96 -20.08
CA GLY A 880 17.20 -8.04 -19.98
C GLY A 880 17.78 -9.46 -19.96
N SER A 881 19.04 -9.63 -20.24
CA SER A 881 19.73 -10.91 -20.12
C SER A 881 19.96 -11.31 -18.64
N VAL A 882 20.40 -12.54 -18.40
CA VAL A 882 20.80 -13.02 -17.08
C VAL A 882 22.24 -13.48 -17.08
N SER A 883 22.88 -13.43 -15.91
CA SER A 883 24.17 -14.04 -15.64
C SER A 883 24.10 -14.95 -14.41
N LEU A 884 24.84 -16.02 -14.39
CA LEU A 884 24.88 -16.96 -13.27
C LEU A 884 26.20 -16.81 -12.53
N ARG A 885 26.16 -16.63 -11.21
CA ARG A 885 27.35 -16.57 -10.36
C ARG A 885 27.36 -17.77 -9.43
N ALA A 886 28.32 -18.67 -9.62
CA ALA A 886 28.43 -19.87 -8.79
C ALA A 886 28.75 -19.51 -7.33
N GLN A 887 28.02 -20.08 -6.39
CA GLN A 887 28.29 -19.91 -4.95
C GLN A 887 29.56 -20.67 -4.54
N ALA A 888 29.92 -21.70 -5.28
CA ALA A 888 31.12 -22.52 -5.06
C ALA A 888 32.43 -21.71 -4.99
N ASN A 889 32.56 -20.66 -5.82
CA ASN A 889 33.81 -19.88 -5.95
C ASN A 889 33.54 -18.36 -6.15
N GLY A 890 32.30 -17.92 -6.16
CA GLY A 890 31.94 -16.53 -6.36
C GLY A 890 32.19 -16.00 -7.77
N ARG A 891 32.36 -16.85 -8.77
CA ARG A 891 32.69 -16.47 -10.15
C ARG A 891 31.50 -16.66 -11.08
N TYR A 892 31.51 -15.88 -12.17
CA TYR A 892 30.48 -15.94 -13.20
C TYR A 892 30.69 -17.11 -14.15
N VAL A 893 29.58 -17.75 -14.52
CA VAL A 893 29.52 -18.77 -15.55
C VAL A 893 29.71 -18.13 -16.92
N VAL A 894 30.59 -18.66 -17.70
CA VAL A 894 30.94 -18.20 -19.05
C VAL A 894 30.68 -19.30 -20.07
N ALA A 895 30.15 -18.92 -21.23
CA ALA A 895 30.15 -19.77 -22.42
C ALA A 895 31.54 -19.67 -23.07
N GLU A 896 32.47 -20.52 -22.60
CA GLU A 896 33.90 -20.41 -22.89
C GLU A 896 34.19 -20.53 -24.39
N ASN A 897 35.24 -19.85 -24.85
CA ASN A 897 35.64 -19.78 -26.26
C ASN A 897 34.49 -19.40 -27.19
N ALA A 898 33.80 -18.29 -26.83
CA ALA A 898 32.58 -17.82 -27.53
C ALA A 898 31.51 -18.92 -27.68
N GLY A 899 31.36 -19.79 -26.70
CA GLY A 899 30.39 -20.88 -26.68
C GLY A 899 30.83 -22.15 -27.40
N ALA A 900 32.03 -22.19 -27.95
CA ALA A 900 32.58 -23.39 -28.60
C ALA A 900 33.17 -24.41 -27.60
N ALA A 901 33.36 -24.03 -26.35
CA ALA A 901 33.77 -24.89 -25.26
C ALA A 901 32.69 -24.97 -24.15
N ALA A 902 32.85 -25.88 -23.21
CA ALA A 902 31.90 -26.11 -22.13
C ALA A 902 31.77 -24.88 -21.20
N LEU A 903 30.61 -24.71 -20.60
CA LEU A 903 30.36 -23.68 -19.61
C LEU A 903 31.21 -23.91 -18.36
N ILE A 904 31.83 -22.87 -17.83
CA ILE A 904 32.66 -22.93 -16.62
C ILE A 904 32.50 -21.67 -15.78
N ALA A 905 32.55 -21.78 -14.45
CA ALA A 905 32.45 -20.65 -13.51
C ALA A 905 33.86 -20.11 -13.18
N ASN A 906 34.46 -19.31 -14.07
CA ASN A 906 35.84 -18.84 -13.91
C ASN A 906 36.05 -17.33 -14.14
N ARG A 907 34.99 -16.55 -14.40
CA ARG A 907 35.10 -15.10 -14.66
C ARG A 907 34.79 -14.24 -13.41
N THR A 908 35.48 -13.10 -13.31
CA THR A 908 35.32 -12.15 -12.21
C THR A 908 34.38 -11.00 -12.57
N ALA A 909 34.07 -10.82 -13.84
CA ALA A 909 33.18 -9.77 -14.35
C ALA A 909 32.23 -10.33 -15.42
N ILE A 910 31.11 -9.62 -15.64
CA ILE A 910 30.14 -9.95 -16.68
C ILE A 910 30.53 -9.24 -17.98
N GLY A 911 30.82 -10.00 -19.00
CA GLY A 911 30.99 -9.59 -20.38
C GLY A 911 29.93 -10.24 -21.29
N PRO A 912 30.07 -10.16 -22.62
CA PRO A 912 29.10 -10.79 -23.53
C PRO A 912 28.97 -12.30 -23.41
N TRP A 913 30.04 -13.00 -22.99
CA TRP A 913 30.03 -14.45 -22.88
C TRP A 913 29.44 -14.99 -21.57
N GLU A 914 29.24 -14.14 -20.58
CA GLU A 914 28.62 -14.43 -19.29
C GLU A 914 27.13 -14.11 -19.28
N LYS A 915 26.58 -13.69 -20.45
CA LYS A 915 25.16 -13.33 -20.59
C LYS A 915 24.38 -14.44 -21.29
N PHE A 916 23.17 -14.68 -20.78
CA PHE A 916 22.25 -15.67 -21.33
C PHE A 916 20.85 -15.08 -21.39
N ASP A 917 20.07 -15.42 -22.42
CA ASP A 917 18.63 -15.24 -22.39
C ASP A 917 17.99 -16.40 -21.65
N LEU A 918 17.11 -16.09 -20.72
CA LEU A 918 16.31 -17.09 -20.02
C LEU A 918 14.98 -17.28 -20.76
N ILE A 919 14.82 -18.40 -21.42
CA ILE A 919 13.66 -18.69 -22.27
C ILE A 919 12.71 -19.61 -21.50
N PRO A 920 11.52 -19.13 -21.06
CA PRO A 920 10.50 -19.97 -20.46
C PRO A 920 9.98 -21.03 -21.42
N ARG A 921 9.65 -22.23 -20.87
CA ARG A 921 9.15 -23.36 -21.64
C ARG A 921 7.82 -23.85 -21.11
#